data_dc24f44623d26cc16f3c1d36691ca55f
#
_entry.id   dc24f44623d26cc16f3c1d36691ca55f
#
_cell.length_a   1.000
_cell.length_b   1.000
_cell.length_c   1.000
_cell.angle_alpha   90.00
_cell.angle_beta   90.00
_cell.angle_gamma   90.00
#
_symmetry.space_group_name_H-M   'P 1'
#
loop_
_entity.id
_entity.type
_entity.pdbx_description
1 polymer ?
#
loop_
_entity_poly.entity_id
_entity_poly.type
_entity_poly.pdbx_seq_one_letter_code
_entity_poly.pdbx_strand_id
1 'polypeptide(L)'
;MQVWPGSSYPLGATYDGMGTNFSLFSEVAQKVELCLFDDSGRETKIDLPEVDGFVWHGYLPNVGPGQRYGYRVHGPYDPGTGLRCNSRKLLLDPYAKAIDGKVDWHPSLFAYDFDSQDRPNDDDSAPFLPKAVVVNPYFNWGTDRAPGRPYNETVIYEAHVKGLTFLNKDIPLEMRGTYAGLSHPSMIEHFQKLGVTAVELMPVHQFVHDHGLRERGLRNYWGYNTIGFFAPDAAYASSGTAGQQVQEFKGMVRDLHEAGIEVILDVVYNHTAEGNHLGPTLSMRGIDNQAYYRLVEGQAEYYMDYTGTGNTLNVRHPHTLQLIMDSLRYWVTEMHVDGFRFDLASTLAREFYDVDRLSAFFDLVQQDPTVSQVKLIAEPWDVGPGGYQVGNFPPQWTEWNGKYRDTVRDFWRGEPATLGEFAGRITGSPDLYEHSSRRPVASINFVTAHDGFTLRDLVSYNEKHNEANGEGNRDGESHNRSWNCGVEGETEDLEILELRSQQRRNFIATLFLSQGVPMLLHGDEAGRTQQGNNNCYCQDNDITWMDWANLDEDLIRFTSQVSQLRHDHPVFRRRRFFNGRPVRRGAGEPLSDITWFTPDGREMTEEDWESGFGKSVAMFLNGDGIPDRNQRGERITDDSFVMIFNAHDGSIDFTLPASEYGSKWEVVLDTATPQLAEPAPAAAQTVLTVEARSLAVLQRVA
;
A
#
# COMPACT_ATOMS: atom_id res chain seq x y z
N MET A 1 -39.58 19.35 12.17
CA MET A 1 -38.28 19.62 12.82
C MET A 1 -37.85 21.02 12.40
N GLN A 2 -37.26 21.81 13.29
CA GLN A 2 -36.78 23.16 12.93
C GLN A 2 -35.47 23.05 12.15
N VAL A 3 -35.36 23.75 11.04
CA VAL A 3 -34.13 23.83 10.20
C VAL A 3 -33.72 25.28 10.11
N TRP A 4 -32.43 25.54 10.32
CA TRP A 4 -31.81 26.85 10.15
C TRP A 4 -30.99 26.85 8.86
N PRO A 5 -30.60 28.01 8.32
CA PRO A 5 -29.83 28.13 7.09
C PRO A 5 -28.55 27.30 7.10
N GLY A 6 -27.79 27.33 8.20
CA GLY A 6 -26.50 26.65 8.29
C GLY A 6 -25.39 27.30 7.46
N SER A 7 -24.38 26.50 7.10
CA SER A 7 -23.21 26.92 6.32
C SER A 7 -22.93 25.95 5.18
N SER A 8 -22.48 26.48 4.03
CA SER A 8 -22.09 25.68 2.87
C SER A 8 -20.75 24.93 3.06
N TYR A 9 -19.95 25.33 4.05
CA TYR A 9 -18.66 24.73 4.37
C TYR A 9 -18.51 24.56 5.89
N PRO A 10 -17.87 23.47 6.38
CA PRO A 10 -17.35 22.29 5.65
C PRO A 10 -18.48 21.43 5.03
N LEU A 11 -18.13 20.71 3.94
CA LEU A 11 -19.03 19.71 3.35
C LEU A 11 -19.22 18.52 4.30
N GLY A 12 -20.36 17.82 4.18
CA GLY A 12 -20.75 16.70 5.02
C GLY A 12 -21.52 17.11 6.27
N ALA A 13 -21.57 16.21 7.25
CA ALA A 13 -22.21 16.46 8.54
C ALA A 13 -21.19 16.95 9.57
N THR A 14 -21.41 18.15 10.12
CA THR A 14 -20.51 18.77 11.11
C THR A 14 -21.27 19.04 12.41
N TYR A 15 -20.94 18.30 13.45
CA TYR A 15 -21.51 18.47 14.80
C TYR A 15 -20.69 19.51 15.59
N ASP A 16 -21.38 20.48 16.21
CA ASP A 16 -20.77 21.57 16.96
C ASP A 16 -21.06 21.56 18.48
N GLY A 17 -21.71 20.51 18.95
CA GLY A 17 -22.12 20.37 20.36
C GLY A 17 -23.56 20.78 20.65
N MET A 18 -24.21 21.54 19.77
CA MET A 18 -25.60 21.97 19.89
C MET A 18 -26.53 21.41 18.80
N GLY A 19 -25.94 21.03 17.68
CA GLY A 19 -26.63 20.48 16.55
C GLY A 19 -25.67 20.08 15.44
N THR A 20 -26.18 19.79 14.27
CA THR A 20 -25.39 19.35 13.11
C THR A 20 -25.70 20.19 11.89
N ASN A 21 -24.66 20.70 11.25
CA ASN A 21 -24.71 21.29 9.93
C ASN A 21 -24.55 20.19 8.88
N PHE A 22 -25.45 20.16 7.90
CA PHE A 22 -25.40 19.25 6.76
C PHE A 22 -25.17 20.04 5.49
N SER A 23 -24.24 19.58 4.66
CA SER A 23 -23.80 20.30 3.47
C SER A 23 -23.44 19.32 2.37
N LEU A 24 -24.07 19.46 1.18
CA LEU A 24 -23.93 18.55 0.03
C LEU A 24 -23.77 19.33 -1.26
N PHE A 25 -22.70 19.03 -2.02
CA PHE A 25 -22.49 19.59 -3.35
C PHE A 25 -23.29 18.83 -4.41
N SER A 26 -23.99 19.57 -5.28
CA SER A 26 -24.57 19.08 -6.54
C SER A 26 -24.95 20.26 -7.45
N GLU A 27 -24.37 20.30 -8.65
CA GLU A 27 -24.71 21.31 -9.67
C GLU A 27 -26.05 21.04 -10.36
N VAL A 28 -26.41 19.76 -10.47
CA VAL A 28 -27.60 19.31 -11.21
C VAL A 28 -28.85 19.21 -10.35
N ALA A 29 -28.71 19.26 -9.03
CA ALA A 29 -29.85 19.16 -8.13
C ALA A 29 -30.79 20.35 -8.27
N GLN A 30 -32.09 20.06 -8.26
CA GLN A 30 -33.18 21.04 -8.19
C GLN A 30 -33.75 21.13 -6.77
N LYS A 31 -33.56 20.09 -5.96
CA LYS A 31 -33.96 19.96 -4.56
C LYS A 31 -33.14 18.86 -3.92
N VAL A 32 -32.74 19.05 -2.67
CA VAL A 32 -32.09 18.04 -1.86
C VAL A 32 -32.88 17.78 -0.57
N GLU A 33 -33.24 16.54 -0.32
CA GLU A 33 -33.84 16.09 0.93
C GLU A 33 -32.77 15.41 1.79
N LEU A 34 -32.55 15.93 3.00
CA LEU A 34 -31.86 15.24 4.06
C LEU A 34 -32.81 14.23 4.69
N CYS A 35 -32.42 12.97 4.74
CA CYS A 35 -33.21 11.87 5.28
C CYS A 35 -32.59 11.41 6.60
N LEU A 36 -33.30 11.59 7.72
CA LEU A 36 -32.91 11.10 9.03
C LEU A 36 -33.61 9.79 9.34
N PHE A 37 -32.89 8.84 9.93
CA PHE A 37 -33.42 7.53 10.29
C PHE A 37 -33.38 7.35 11.82
N ASP A 38 -34.51 6.90 12.38
CA ASP A 38 -34.58 6.51 13.79
C ASP A 38 -34.13 5.04 13.98
N ASP A 39 -34.09 4.58 15.24
CA ASP A 39 -33.67 3.21 15.57
C ASP A 39 -34.61 2.13 15.02
N SER A 40 -35.84 2.48 14.63
CA SER A 40 -36.76 1.57 13.95
C SER A 40 -36.57 1.54 12.43
N GLY A 41 -35.64 2.36 11.90
CA GLY A 41 -35.43 2.52 10.46
C GLY A 41 -36.44 3.42 9.76
N ARG A 42 -37.30 4.14 10.50
CA ARG A 42 -38.28 5.07 9.92
C ARG A 42 -37.57 6.34 9.44
N GLU A 43 -37.85 6.72 8.20
CA GLU A 43 -37.27 7.89 7.52
C GLU A 43 -38.07 9.16 7.83
N THR A 44 -37.37 10.24 8.15
CA THR A 44 -37.92 11.62 8.21
C THR A 44 -37.19 12.47 7.20
N LYS A 45 -37.91 13.02 6.22
CA LYS A 45 -37.35 13.86 5.14
C LYS A 45 -37.42 15.33 5.50
N ILE A 46 -36.34 16.04 5.22
CA ILE A 46 -36.15 17.47 5.52
C ILE A 46 -35.56 18.14 4.29
N ASP A 47 -36.23 19.13 3.72
CA ASP A 47 -35.67 19.89 2.61
C ASP A 47 -34.51 20.75 3.12
N LEU A 48 -33.35 20.70 2.47
CA LEU A 48 -32.29 21.66 2.73
C LEU A 48 -32.68 23.04 2.16
N PRO A 49 -32.71 24.08 3.00
CA PRO A 49 -33.37 25.34 2.65
C PRO A 49 -32.49 26.27 1.80
N GLU A 50 -31.16 26.13 1.89
CA GLU A 50 -30.21 27.07 1.29
C GLU A 50 -29.29 26.38 0.29
N VAL A 51 -28.84 27.16 -0.70
CA VAL A 51 -27.84 26.75 -1.69
C VAL A 51 -26.91 27.87 -2.03
N ASP A 52 -25.59 27.66 -1.81
CA ASP A 52 -24.52 28.61 -2.13
C ASP A 52 -23.48 27.92 -3.01
N GLY A 53 -23.28 28.41 -4.24
CA GLY A 53 -22.29 27.85 -5.16
C GLY A 53 -22.50 26.35 -5.42
N PHE A 54 -23.75 25.95 -5.64
CA PHE A 54 -24.19 24.54 -5.82
C PHE A 54 -24.05 23.65 -4.57
N VAL A 55 -23.77 24.22 -3.41
CA VAL A 55 -23.73 23.49 -2.14
C VAL A 55 -25.04 23.70 -1.40
N TRP A 56 -25.80 22.62 -1.23
CA TRP A 56 -27.07 22.59 -0.51
C TRP A 56 -26.81 22.39 0.98
N HIS A 57 -27.36 23.25 1.85
CA HIS A 57 -27.05 23.16 3.27
C HIS A 57 -28.22 23.55 4.18
N GLY A 58 -28.09 23.09 5.44
CA GLY A 58 -29.00 23.40 6.51
C GLY A 58 -28.48 22.91 7.87
N TYR A 59 -28.81 23.65 8.90
CA TYR A 59 -28.43 23.31 10.28
C TYR A 59 -29.63 22.77 11.05
N LEU A 60 -29.47 21.63 11.70
CA LEU A 60 -30.49 21.01 12.53
C LEU A 60 -30.11 21.07 14.01
N PRO A 61 -30.78 21.93 14.82
CA PRO A 61 -30.60 21.95 16.26
C PRO A 61 -30.96 20.59 16.87
N ASN A 62 -30.22 20.19 17.89
CA ASN A 62 -30.44 18.95 18.64
C ASN A 62 -30.28 17.64 17.85
N VAL A 63 -29.73 17.67 16.65
CA VAL A 63 -29.26 16.48 15.95
C VAL A 63 -27.77 16.29 16.29
N GLY A 64 -27.43 15.12 16.84
CA GLY A 64 -26.10 14.86 17.37
C GLY A 64 -25.52 13.52 16.96
N PRO A 65 -24.36 13.16 17.55
CA PRO A 65 -23.67 11.93 17.24
C PRO A 65 -24.54 10.67 17.38
N GLY A 66 -24.36 9.73 16.46
CA GLY A 66 -25.17 8.51 16.37
C GLY A 66 -26.38 8.64 15.46
N GLN A 67 -26.78 9.87 15.05
CA GLN A 67 -27.86 10.05 14.09
C GLN A 67 -27.49 9.45 12.73
N ARG A 68 -28.30 8.51 12.26
CA ARG A 68 -28.20 7.93 10.92
C ARG A 68 -28.88 8.84 9.91
N TYR A 69 -28.22 9.05 8.76
CA TYR A 69 -28.74 9.93 7.70
C TYR A 69 -28.30 9.49 6.31
N GLY A 70 -28.93 10.10 5.30
CA GLY A 70 -28.55 10.05 3.90
C GLY A 70 -29.25 11.16 3.15
N TYR A 71 -29.10 11.18 1.83
CA TYR A 71 -29.71 12.20 0.98
C TYR A 71 -30.59 11.59 -0.11
N ARG A 72 -31.61 12.35 -0.53
CA ARG A 72 -32.32 12.12 -1.79
C ARG A 72 -32.21 13.37 -2.65
N VAL A 73 -31.73 13.19 -3.87
CA VAL A 73 -31.50 14.29 -4.80
C VAL A 73 -32.56 14.26 -5.89
N HIS A 74 -33.29 15.37 -6.01
CA HIS A 74 -34.23 15.62 -7.09
C HIS A 74 -33.52 16.40 -8.18
N GLY A 75 -33.51 15.87 -9.40
CA GLY A 75 -32.83 16.46 -10.55
C GLY A 75 -33.16 15.70 -11.83
N PRO A 76 -32.52 16.03 -12.94
CA PRO A 76 -32.79 15.39 -14.21
C PRO A 76 -32.31 13.93 -14.23
N TYR A 77 -33.09 13.07 -14.89
CA TYR A 77 -32.73 11.71 -15.22
C TYR A 77 -32.74 11.56 -16.75
N ASP A 78 -31.57 11.58 -17.35
CA ASP A 78 -31.31 11.39 -18.77
C ASP A 78 -29.95 10.73 -18.95
N PRO A 79 -29.86 9.38 -18.80
CA PRO A 79 -28.60 8.65 -18.87
C PRO A 79 -27.79 8.90 -20.14
N GLY A 80 -28.45 9.12 -21.27
CA GLY A 80 -27.78 9.43 -22.56
C GLY A 80 -26.93 10.70 -22.53
N THR A 81 -27.30 11.66 -21.68
CA THR A 81 -26.51 12.89 -21.44
C THR A 81 -25.68 12.82 -20.15
N GLY A 82 -25.69 11.68 -19.47
CA GLY A 82 -24.93 11.48 -18.23
C GLY A 82 -25.61 11.96 -16.96
N LEU A 83 -26.89 12.34 -17.01
CA LEU A 83 -27.69 12.79 -15.86
C LEU A 83 -28.45 11.62 -15.23
N ARG A 84 -28.25 11.36 -13.93
CA ARG A 84 -28.71 10.15 -13.27
C ARG A 84 -29.37 10.38 -11.91
N CYS A 85 -29.95 11.56 -11.68
CA CYS A 85 -30.71 11.81 -10.44
C CYS A 85 -31.96 10.97 -10.39
N ASN A 86 -32.20 10.30 -9.27
CA ASN A 86 -33.46 9.59 -8.99
C ASN A 86 -33.76 9.69 -7.49
N SER A 87 -34.76 10.48 -7.14
CA SER A 87 -35.15 10.75 -5.74
C SER A 87 -35.70 9.52 -4.99
N ARG A 88 -35.97 8.41 -5.69
CA ARG A 88 -36.27 7.14 -5.05
C ARG A 88 -35.04 6.45 -4.47
N LYS A 89 -33.84 6.89 -4.85
CA LYS A 89 -32.59 6.33 -4.34
C LYS A 89 -32.12 7.14 -3.14
N LEU A 90 -31.98 6.46 -2.01
CA LEU A 90 -31.22 7.01 -0.89
C LEU A 90 -29.73 7.01 -1.28
N LEU A 91 -29.01 8.07 -0.95
CA LEU A 91 -27.60 8.26 -1.31
C LEU A 91 -26.77 8.47 -0.05
N LEU A 92 -25.63 7.79 0.02
CA LEU A 92 -24.62 8.05 1.04
C LEU A 92 -23.99 9.42 0.81
N ASP A 93 -23.72 10.11 1.90
CA ASP A 93 -22.94 11.33 1.88
C ASP A 93 -21.48 11.03 1.48
N PRO A 94 -20.93 11.62 0.42
CA PRO A 94 -19.52 11.44 0.04
C PRO A 94 -18.53 11.85 1.14
N TYR A 95 -18.94 12.72 2.07
CA TYR A 95 -18.20 13.19 3.23
C TYR A 95 -18.55 12.48 4.55
N ALA A 96 -19.28 11.36 4.49
CA ALA A 96 -19.64 10.59 5.67
C ALA A 96 -18.38 10.10 6.41
N LYS A 97 -18.26 10.43 7.70
CA LYS A 97 -17.13 10.06 8.57
C LYS A 97 -17.32 8.71 9.25
N ALA A 98 -18.54 8.20 9.26
CA ALA A 98 -18.88 6.84 9.65
C ALA A 98 -20.08 6.36 8.86
N ILE A 99 -20.12 5.06 8.60
CA ILE A 99 -21.22 4.40 7.87
C ILE A 99 -21.63 3.19 8.69
N ASP A 100 -22.93 3.08 8.97
CA ASP A 100 -23.55 1.99 9.71
C ASP A 100 -24.32 1.06 8.78
N GLY A 101 -24.03 -0.23 8.87
CA GLY A 101 -24.63 -1.25 8.02
C GLY A 101 -23.76 -1.61 6.81
N LYS A 102 -24.35 -2.33 5.89
CA LYS A 102 -23.71 -2.79 4.63
C LYS A 102 -24.72 -2.70 3.49
N VAL A 103 -24.22 -2.66 2.27
CA VAL A 103 -25.08 -2.77 1.07
C VAL A 103 -25.71 -4.17 1.05
N ASP A 104 -27.02 -4.22 1.03
CA ASP A 104 -27.79 -5.45 0.81
C ASP A 104 -28.30 -5.45 -0.63
N TRP A 105 -27.67 -6.27 -1.46
CA TRP A 105 -27.90 -6.24 -2.91
C TRP A 105 -29.34 -6.55 -3.27
N HIS A 106 -30.00 -5.56 -3.88
CA HIS A 106 -31.38 -5.63 -4.31
C HIS A 106 -31.57 -4.79 -5.59
N PRO A 107 -32.51 -5.14 -6.49
CA PRO A 107 -32.77 -4.36 -7.70
C PRO A 107 -33.10 -2.89 -7.46
N SER A 108 -33.69 -2.53 -6.33
CA SER A 108 -33.97 -1.13 -5.97
C SER A 108 -32.75 -0.25 -5.81
N LEU A 109 -31.53 -0.81 -5.67
CA LEU A 109 -30.28 -0.04 -5.63
C LEU A 109 -29.89 0.58 -6.98
N PHE A 110 -30.49 0.10 -8.07
CA PHE A 110 -30.23 0.59 -9.41
C PHE A 110 -31.21 1.70 -9.77
N ALA A 111 -30.72 2.84 -10.29
CA ALA A 111 -31.56 3.99 -10.60
C ALA A 111 -32.36 3.80 -11.89
N TYR A 112 -32.01 2.85 -12.73
CA TYR A 112 -32.67 2.54 -14.00
C TYR A 112 -33.60 1.34 -13.88
N ASP A 113 -34.64 1.29 -14.77
CA ASP A 113 -35.52 0.15 -14.96
C ASP A 113 -34.77 -0.92 -15.80
N PHE A 114 -34.75 -2.17 -15.34
CA PHE A 114 -34.06 -3.27 -16.03
C PHE A 114 -34.61 -3.57 -17.43
N ASP A 115 -35.88 -3.21 -17.70
CA ASP A 115 -36.50 -3.36 -19.04
C ASP A 115 -36.09 -2.20 -19.98
N SER A 116 -35.68 -1.02 -19.45
CA SER A 116 -35.31 0.13 -20.22
C SER A 116 -34.47 1.09 -19.37
N GLN A 117 -33.16 1.19 -19.68
CA GLN A 117 -32.23 2.05 -18.94
C GLN A 117 -32.54 3.54 -18.99
N ASP A 118 -33.31 3.98 -19.99
CA ASP A 118 -33.77 5.37 -20.13
C ASP A 118 -34.92 5.71 -19.16
N ARG A 119 -35.53 4.73 -18.53
CA ARG A 119 -36.56 4.91 -17.51
C ARG A 119 -35.98 4.80 -16.10
N PRO A 120 -36.34 5.71 -15.19
CA PRO A 120 -35.96 5.60 -13.80
C PRO A 120 -36.68 4.42 -13.12
N ASN A 121 -36.00 3.76 -12.19
CA ASN A 121 -36.57 2.75 -11.32
C ASN A 121 -37.22 3.43 -10.11
N ASP A 122 -38.54 3.18 -9.93
CA ASP A 122 -39.37 3.80 -8.88
C ASP A 122 -39.28 3.12 -7.51
N ASP A 123 -38.54 2.04 -7.37
CA ASP A 123 -38.39 1.32 -6.10
C ASP A 123 -37.54 2.12 -5.12
N ASP A 124 -37.88 2.09 -3.83
CA ASP A 124 -37.13 2.73 -2.78
C ASP A 124 -35.89 1.91 -2.38
N SER A 125 -34.71 2.51 -2.44
CA SER A 125 -33.44 1.86 -2.08
C SER A 125 -33.10 1.94 -0.59
N ALA A 126 -33.76 2.78 0.20
CA ALA A 126 -33.42 3.03 1.58
C ALA A 126 -33.32 1.78 2.48
N PRO A 127 -34.16 0.74 2.34
CA PRO A 127 -34.05 -0.48 3.15
C PRO A 127 -32.74 -1.26 2.91
N PHE A 128 -32.11 -1.08 1.76
CA PHE A 128 -30.99 -1.91 1.28
C PHE A 128 -29.64 -1.18 1.30
N LEU A 129 -29.65 0.13 1.61
CA LEU A 129 -28.45 0.95 1.68
C LEU A 129 -28.02 1.17 3.15
N PRO A 130 -26.72 1.06 3.49
CA PRO A 130 -26.24 1.50 4.79
C PRO A 130 -26.47 3.01 4.97
N LYS A 131 -26.31 3.51 6.17
CA LYS A 131 -26.57 4.91 6.50
C LYS A 131 -25.30 5.61 6.91
N ALA A 132 -25.10 6.83 6.47
CA ALA A 132 -24.11 7.73 7.04
C ALA A 132 -24.49 8.04 8.51
N VAL A 133 -23.50 8.29 9.35
CA VAL A 133 -23.69 8.56 10.78
C VAL A 133 -22.99 9.87 11.16
N VAL A 134 -23.71 10.72 11.90
CA VAL A 134 -23.12 11.91 12.54
C VAL A 134 -22.15 11.47 13.62
N VAL A 135 -20.91 11.94 13.60
CA VAL A 135 -19.88 11.58 14.57
C VAL A 135 -19.52 12.74 15.47
N ASN A 136 -19.11 12.42 16.71
CA ASN A 136 -18.43 13.38 17.55
C ASN A 136 -16.95 13.45 17.12
N PRO A 137 -16.43 14.61 16.70
CA PRO A 137 -15.04 14.74 16.27
C PRO A 137 -14.04 14.62 17.42
N TYR A 138 -14.49 14.83 18.66
CA TYR A 138 -13.60 14.81 19.80
C TYR A 138 -13.00 13.43 20.05
N PHE A 139 -11.67 13.41 20.24
CA PHE A 139 -10.91 12.26 20.71
C PHE A 139 -9.77 12.74 21.61
N ASN A 140 -9.51 11.99 22.66
CA ASN A 140 -8.39 12.32 23.55
C ASN A 140 -7.08 11.73 23.02
N TRP A 141 -6.36 12.53 22.27
CA TRP A 141 -5.04 12.16 21.74
C TRP A 141 -3.92 12.15 22.80
N GLY A 142 -4.16 12.73 23.98
CA GLY A 142 -3.15 12.81 25.05
C GLY A 142 -1.89 13.55 24.59
N THR A 143 -0.75 12.86 24.57
CA THR A 143 0.55 13.38 24.13
C THR A 143 0.96 12.83 22.77
N ASP A 144 0.02 12.35 21.96
CA ASP A 144 0.29 11.77 20.66
C ASP A 144 1.13 12.68 19.78
N ARG A 145 2.09 12.09 19.09
CA ARG A 145 2.94 12.74 18.11
C ARG A 145 3.30 11.73 17.01
N ALA A 146 3.16 12.15 15.79
CA ALA A 146 3.67 11.39 14.64
C ALA A 146 5.16 11.03 14.85
N PRO A 147 5.57 9.79 14.66
CA PRO A 147 6.96 9.37 14.82
C PRO A 147 7.93 10.14 13.91
N GLY A 148 7.48 10.54 12.71
CA GLY A 148 8.22 11.40 11.80
C GLY A 148 9.54 10.79 11.31
N ARG A 149 9.58 9.49 11.08
CA ARG A 149 10.79 8.79 10.64
C ARG A 149 11.17 9.17 9.21
N PRO A 150 12.44 9.47 8.94
CA PRO A 150 12.88 9.71 7.58
C PRO A 150 12.79 8.42 6.75
N TYR A 151 12.54 8.55 5.46
CA TYR A 151 12.37 7.39 4.56
C TYR A 151 13.56 6.40 4.59
N ASN A 152 14.79 6.87 4.71
CA ASN A 152 15.96 5.98 4.78
C ASN A 152 16.03 5.14 6.07
N GLU A 153 15.26 5.47 7.09
CA GLU A 153 15.12 4.72 8.34
C GLU A 153 13.80 3.94 8.41
N THR A 154 12.99 4.03 7.36
CA THR A 154 11.68 3.39 7.30
C THR A 154 11.80 1.94 6.83
N VAL A 155 11.08 1.06 7.51
CA VAL A 155 10.78 -0.32 7.12
C VAL A 155 9.26 -0.44 7.11
N ILE A 156 8.68 -0.67 5.93
CA ILE A 156 7.23 -0.76 5.74
C ILE A 156 6.79 -2.22 5.87
N TYR A 157 5.65 -2.43 6.54
CA TYR A 157 4.97 -3.71 6.63
C TYR A 157 3.57 -3.57 6.06
N GLU A 158 3.35 -4.10 4.86
CA GLU A 158 2.04 -4.11 4.22
C GLU A 158 1.14 -5.12 4.90
N ALA A 159 -0.02 -4.70 5.39
CA ALA A 159 -0.87 -5.52 6.23
C ALA A 159 -2.37 -5.36 5.93
N HIS A 160 -3.09 -6.48 5.96
CA HIS A 160 -4.55 -6.49 6.01
C HIS A 160 -5.03 -6.54 7.46
N VAL A 161 -5.84 -5.58 7.90
CA VAL A 161 -6.30 -5.46 9.30
C VAL A 161 -6.85 -6.78 9.83
N LYS A 162 -7.78 -7.41 9.10
CA LYS A 162 -8.39 -8.66 9.50
C LYS A 162 -7.44 -9.85 9.33
N GLY A 163 -6.86 -10.00 8.15
CA GLY A 163 -6.08 -11.17 7.79
C GLY A 163 -4.86 -11.39 8.67
N LEU A 164 -4.23 -10.30 9.11
CA LEU A 164 -3.06 -10.38 9.98
C LEU A 164 -3.42 -10.87 11.39
N THR A 165 -4.54 -10.45 11.96
CA THR A 165 -4.81 -10.63 13.41
C THR A 165 -5.90 -11.64 13.74
N PHE A 166 -6.69 -12.07 12.76
CA PHE A 166 -7.92 -12.84 13.00
C PHE A 166 -7.67 -14.21 13.68
N LEU A 167 -6.59 -14.89 13.35
CA LEU A 167 -6.23 -16.18 13.94
C LEU A 167 -5.23 -16.06 15.11
N ASN A 168 -4.82 -14.85 15.50
CA ASN A 168 -3.89 -14.65 16.60
C ASN A 168 -4.58 -14.91 17.96
N LYS A 169 -4.16 -15.99 18.64
CA LYS A 169 -4.76 -16.40 19.91
C LYS A 169 -4.33 -15.56 21.11
N ASP A 170 -3.27 -14.78 20.98
CA ASP A 170 -2.81 -13.86 22.03
C ASP A 170 -3.67 -12.59 22.08
N ILE A 171 -4.51 -12.36 21.07
CA ILE A 171 -5.48 -11.27 21.01
C ILE A 171 -6.83 -11.78 21.52
N PRO A 172 -7.55 -11.03 22.39
CA PRO A 172 -8.92 -11.35 22.79
C PRO A 172 -9.83 -11.55 21.59
N LEU A 173 -10.72 -12.55 21.65
CA LEU A 173 -11.53 -12.97 20.50
C LEU A 173 -12.33 -11.82 19.86
N GLU A 174 -12.88 -10.95 20.69
CA GLU A 174 -13.67 -9.77 20.28
C GLU A 174 -12.85 -8.70 19.57
N MET A 175 -11.53 -8.69 19.74
CA MET A 175 -10.63 -7.73 19.10
C MET A 175 -9.94 -8.29 17.84
N ARG A 176 -10.01 -9.59 17.59
CA ARG A 176 -9.36 -10.21 16.43
C ARG A 176 -9.95 -9.71 15.12
N GLY A 177 -9.10 -9.38 14.17
CA GLY A 177 -9.52 -8.87 12.86
C GLY A 177 -10.01 -7.43 12.87
N THR A 178 -9.72 -6.66 13.92
CA THR A 178 -10.18 -5.28 14.09
C THR A 178 -9.03 -4.30 14.28
N TYR A 179 -9.33 -2.98 14.24
CA TYR A 179 -8.34 -1.93 14.52
C TYR A 179 -7.72 -2.10 15.91
N ALA A 180 -8.52 -2.39 16.92
CA ALA A 180 -8.03 -2.65 18.28
C ALA A 180 -7.11 -3.88 18.35
N GLY A 181 -7.40 -4.91 17.56
CA GLY A 181 -6.55 -6.09 17.43
C GLY A 181 -5.20 -5.79 16.80
N LEU A 182 -5.16 -4.89 15.82
CA LEU A 182 -3.92 -4.52 15.14
C LEU A 182 -2.95 -3.77 16.06
N SER A 183 -3.43 -2.96 16.97
CA SER A 183 -2.61 -2.26 17.97
C SER A 183 -2.50 -3.00 19.31
N HIS A 184 -2.93 -4.25 19.38
CA HIS A 184 -2.75 -5.08 20.58
C HIS A 184 -1.25 -5.24 20.90
N PRO A 185 -0.84 -5.27 22.18
CA PRO A 185 0.56 -5.38 22.58
C PRO A 185 1.34 -6.53 21.90
N SER A 186 0.70 -7.68 21.67
CA SER A 186 1.35 -8.80 20.96
C SER A 186 1.70 -8.47 19.51
N MET A 187 0.90 -7.64 18.84
CA MET A 187 1.20 -7.19 17.48
C MET A 187 2.29 -6.14 17.46
N ILE A 188 2.24 -5.19 18.39
CA ILE A 188 3.29 -4.19 18.55
C ILE A 188 4.65 -4.86 18.82
N GLU A 189 4.69 -5.87 19.69
CA GLU A 189 5.90 -6.65 19.96
C GLU A 189 6.41 -7.36 18.68
N HIS A 190 5.51 -7.94 17.88
CA HIS A 190 5.87 -8.56 16.62
C HIS A 190 6.48 -7.55 15.64
N PHE A 191 5.86 -6.39 15.47
CA PHE A 191 6.40 -5.33 14.61
C PHE A 191 7.77 -4.84 15.08
N GLN A 192 7.93 -4.62 16.38
CA GLN A 192 9.21 -4.19 16.95
C GLN A 192 10.30 -5.24 16.80
N LYS A 193 9.97 -6.54 16.97
CA LYS A 193 10.91 -7.67 16.77
C LYS A 193 11.43 -7.71 15.33
N LEU A 194 10.60 -7.37 14.35
CA LEU A 194 10.96 -7.30 12.93
C LEU A 194 11.65 -5.98 12.54
N GLY A 195 11.71 -4.99 13.43
CA GLY A 195 12.23 -3.66 13.11
C GLY A 195 11.31 -2.84 12.21
N VAL A 196 10.02 -3.18 12.15
CA VAL A 196 8.99 -2.44 11.41
C VAL A 196 8.83 -1.05 12.02
N THR A 197 8.84 -0.03 11.18
CA THR A 197 8.68 1.38 11.60
C THR A 197 7.42 2.03 11.03
N ALA A 198 6.79 1.40 10.05
CA ALA A 198 5.52 1.84 9.48
C ALA A 198 4.68 0.64 9.06
N VAL A 199 3.39 0.65 9.41
CA VAL A 199 2.42 -0.29 8.85
C VAL A 199 1.68 0.40 7.69
N GLU A 200 1.66 -0.25 6.53
CA GLU A 200 0.87 0.17 5.37
C GLU A 200 -0.38 -0.70 5.33
N LEU A 201 -1.51 -0.11 5.68
CA LEU A 201 -2.77 -0.84 5.78
C LEU A 201 -3.44 -0.90 4.40
N MET A 202 -3.73 -2.11 3.93
CA MET A 202 -4.65 -2.32 2.81
C MET A 202 -5.95 -1.57 3.07
N PRO A 203 -6.77 -1.26 2.03
CA PRO A 203 -7.84 -0.28 2.15
C PRO A 203 -8.71 -0.43 3.41
N VAL A 204 -8.76 0.64 4.20
CA VAL A 204 -9.59 0.77 5.40
C VAL A 204 -10.73 1.77 5.21
N HIS A 205 -10.80 2.47 4.10
CA HIS A 205 -11.97 3.25 3.75
C HIS A 205 -13.16 2.31 3.55
N GLN A 206 -14.36 2.73 3.98
CA GLN A 206 -15.57 1.92 3.81
C GLN A 206 -15.74 1.49 2.36
N PHE A 207 -15.88 0.19 2.12
CA PHE A 207 -16.00 -0.41 0.79
C PHE A 207 -17.22 -1.32 0.67
N VAL A 208 -17.51 -1.73 -0.55
CA VAL A 208 -18.68 -2.55 -0.87
C VAL A 208 -18.24 -3.93 -1.35
N HIS A 209 -18.88 -4.97 -0.87
CA HIS A 209 -18.73 -6.33 -1.41
C HIS A 209 -19.49 -6.46 -2.72
N ASP A 210 -18.81 -6.87 -3.77
CA ASP A 210 -19.39 -7.00 -5.10
C ASP A 210 -20.55 -7.99 -5.15
N HIS A 211 -21.58 -7.66 -5.94
CA HIS A 211 -22.74 -8.51 -6.11
C HIS A 211 -22.37 -9.92 -6.62
N GLY A 212 -21.57 -10.00 -7.66
CA GLY A 212 -21.14 -11.27 -8.24
C GLY A 212 -20.28 -12.13 -7.32
N LEU A 213 -19.55 -11.54 -6.36
CA LEU A 213 -18.85 -12.29 -5.33
C LEU A 213 -19.83 -12.90 -4.32
N ARG A 214 -20.83 -12.13 -3.90
CA ARG A 214 -21.86 -12.64 -2.97
C ARG A 214 -22.67 -13.78 -3.55
N GLU A 215 -23.00 -13.75 -4.84
CA GLU A 215 -23.69 -14.85 -5.53
C GLU A 215 -22.85 -16.13 -5.51
N ARG A 216 -21.52 -16.02 -5.52
CA ARG A 216 -20.58 -17.15 -5.42
C ARG A 216 -20.26 -17.55 -3.96
N GLY A 217 -20.86 -16.87 -2.97
CA GLY A 217 -20.56 -17.09 -1.54
C GLY A 217 -19.22 -16.48 -1.08
N LEU A 218 -18.63 -15.63 -1.90
CA LEU A 218 -17.37 -14.93 -1.65
C LEU A 218 -17.58 -13.48 -1.17
N ARG A 219 -16.52 -12.82 -0.75
CA ARG A 219 -16.51 -11.41 -0.31
C ARG A 219 -15.31 -10.71 -0.85
N ASN A 220 -15.44 -9.41 -1.13
CA ASN A 220 -14.27 -8.57 -1.37
C ASN A 220 -13.43 -8.52 -0.07
N TYR A 221 -12.24 -9.09 -0.10
CA TYR A 221 -11.35 -9.15 1.04
C TYR A 221 -10.34 -7.99 1.04
N TRP A 222 -9.81 -7.63 -0.11
CA TRP A 222 -8.79 -6.59 -0.19
C TRP A 222 -9.33 -5.18 0.09
N GLY A 223 -10.58 -4.89 -0.30
CA GLY A 223 -11.21 -3.59 -0.05
C GLY A 223 -11.03 -2.54 -1.16
N TYR A 224 -10.49 -2.89 -2.33
CA TYR A 224 -10.35 -1.95 -3.46
C TYR A 224 -11.68 -1.70 -4.19
N ASN A 225 -12.71 -1.36 -3.42
CA ASN A 225 -14.06 -1.08 -3.92
C ASN A 225 -14.73 -0.02 -3.04
N THR A 226 -14.08 1.11 -2.88
CA THR A 226 -14.40 2.17 -1.93
C THR A 226 -15.72 2.88 -2.26
N ILE A 227 -16.46 3.24 -1.22
CA ILE A 227 -17.65 4.12 -1.29
C ILE A 227 -17.56 5.30 -0.32
N GLY A 228 -16.87 5.15 0.81
CA GLY A 228 -16.77 6.17 1.85
C GLY A 228 -15.35 6.63 2.08
N PHE A 229 -14.93 7.75 1.47
CA PHE A 229 -13.55 8.24 1.53
C PHE A 229 -13.13 8.81 2.88
N PHE A 230 -14.06 9.10 3.79
CA PHE A 230 -13.79 9.65 5.13
C PHE A 230 -14.09 8.65 6.25
N ALA A 231 -14.71 7.51 5.92
CA ALA A 231 -15.19 6.57 6.91
C ALA A 231 -14.26 5.36 7.02
N PRO A 232 -13.73 5.04 8.23
CA PRO A 232 -13.08 3.76 8.46
C PRO A 232 -14.12 2.64 8.31
N ASP A 233 -13.73 1.54 7.65
CA ASP A 233 -14.64 0.42 7.41
C ASP A 233 -15.17 -0.16 8.74
N ALA A 234 -16.48 -0.20 8.87
CA ALA A 234 -17.18 -0.63 10.07
C ALA A 234 -16.97 -2.11 10.42
N ALA A 235 -16.61 -2.94 9.42
CA ALA A 235 -16.37 -4.37 9.63
C ALA A 235 -15.05 -4.64 10.39
N TYR A 236 -14.14 -3.66 10.44
CA TYR A 236 -12.89 -3.74 11.19
C TYR A 236 -12.97 -3.12 12.59
N ALA A 237 -14.16 -2.80 13.07
CA ALA A 237 -14.35 -2.27 14.41
C ALA A 237 -14.97 -3.29 15.36
N SER A 238 -14.42 -3.39 16.59
CA SER A 238 -14.94 -4.20 17.68
C SER A 238 -15.93 -3.45 18.57
N SER A 239 -15.89 -2.12 18.56
CA SER A 239 -16.58 -1.24 19.53
C SER A 239 -17.94 -0.77 19.08
N GLY A 240 -18.34 -1.03 17.84
CA GLY A 240 -19.62 -0.63 17.26
C GLY A 240 -19.49 0.18 15.97
N THR A 241 -20.67 0.49 15.35
CA THR A 241 -20.74 1.07 14.00
C THR A 241 -21.46 2.42 13.91
N ALA A 242 -21.96 2.94 15.04
CA ALA A 242 -22.64 4.25 15.12
C ALA A 242 -21.68 5.41 15.47
N GLY A 243 -20.46 5.38 14.95
CA GLY A 243 -19.39 6.36 15.19
C GLY A 243 -18.22 5.83 16.04
N GLN A 244 -18.41 4.68 16.74
CA GLN A 244 -17.38 4.08 17.59
C GLN A 244 -16.17 3.61 16.78
N GLN A 245 -16.37 3.16 15.52
CA GLN A 245 -15.29 2.76 14.61
C GLN A 245 -14.25 3.88 14.37
N VAL A 246 -14.69 5.15 14.39
CA VAL A 246 -13.78 6.30 14.27
C VAL A 246 -12.89 6.42 15.50
N GLN A 247 -13.49 6.25 16.69
CA GLN A 247 -12.76 6.30 17.96
C GLN A 247 -11.75 5.15 18.08
N GLU A 248 -12.15 3.95 17.65
CA GLU A 248 -11.29 2.77 17.67
C GLU A 248 -10.11 2.92 16.71
N PHE A 249 -10.33 3.42 15.51
CA PHE A 249 -9.25 3.72 14.55
C PHE A 249 -8.26 4.74 15.12
N LYS A 250 -8.75 5.85 15.70
CA LYS A 250 -7.91 6.85 16.36
C LYS A 250 -7.10 6.23 17.51
N GLY A 251 -7.71 5.34 18.28
CA GLY A 251 -7.04 4.59 19.34
C GLY A 251 -5.89 3.73 18.80
N MET A 252 -6.12 3.00 17.72
CA MET A 252 -5.08 2.21 17.04
C MET A 252 -3.90 3.07 16.61
N VAL A 253 -4.15 4.21 15.94
CA VAL A 253 -3.08 5.11 15.48
C VAL A 253 -2.27 5.63 16.66
N ARG A 254 -2.93 6.11 17.74
CA ARG A 254 -2.25 6.58 18.95
C ARG A 254 -1.35 5.49 19.56
N ASP A 255 -1.86 4.28 19.71
CA ASP A 255 -1.12 3.17 20.34
C ASP A 255 0.09 2.73 19.49
N LEU A 256 -0.03 2.75 18.16
CA LEU A 256 1.08 2.51 17.24
C LEU A 256 2.11 3.65 17.29
N HIS A 257 1.70 4.91 17.34
CA HIS A 257 2.59 6.06 17.50
C HIS A 257 3.37 5.99 18.81
N GLU A 258 2.72 5.59 19.91
CA GLU A 258 3.40 5.39 21.20
C GLU A 258 4.51 4.33 21.12
N ALA A 259 4.33 3.34 20.26
CA ALA A 259 5.34 2.32 19.95
C ALA A 259 6.39 2.79 18.91
N GLY A 260 6.28 4.01 18.37
CA GLY A 260 7.18 4.56 17.37
C GLY A 260 6.92 4.03 15.95
N ILE A 261 5.72 3.54 15.67
CA ILE A 261 5.29 2.95 14.40
C ILE A 261 4.33 3.91 13.71
N GLU A 262 4.64 4.27 12.47
CA GLU A 262 3.80 5.10 11.60
C GLU A 262 2.67 4.30 10.98
N VAL A 263 1.57 4.97 10.62
CA VAL A 263 0.43 4.38 9.91
C VAL A 263 0.30 5.01 8.54
N ILE A 264 0.39 4.18 7.50
CA ILE A 264 0.20 4.56 6.10
C ILE A 264 -1.08 3.89 5.61
N LEU A 265 -1.93 4.61 4.90
CA LEU A 265 -3.15 4.06 4.33
C LEU A 265 -3.01 3.82 2.84
N ASP A 266 -3.41 2.64 2.40
CA ASP A 266 -3.66 2.36 0.99
C ASP A 266 -5.03 2.95 0.62
N VAL A 267 -5.02 3.92 -0.30
CA VAL A 267 -6.20 4.72 -0.64
C VAL A 267 -6.57 4.60 -2.12
N VAL A 268 -7.86 4.45 -2.36
CA VAL A 268 -8.43 4.21 -3.68
C VAL A 268 -9.30 5.40 -4.09
N TYR A 269 -8.67 6.44 -4.65
CA TYR A 269 -9.38 7.62 -5.15
C TYR A 269 -9.62 7.61 -6.66
N ASN A 270 -9.14 6.57 -7.34
CA ASN A 270 -9.23 6.48 -8.79
C ASN A 270 -10.60 6.02 -9.29
N HIS A 271 -11.35 5.24 -8.49
CA HIS A 271 -12.68 4.74 -8.81
C HIS A 271 -13.55 4.55 -7.56
N THR A 272 -14.81 4.17 -7.75
CA THR A 272 -15.76 3.85 -6.66
C THR A 272 -16.47 2.52 -6.89
N ALA A 273 -17.13 2.04 -5.84
CA ALA A 273 -17.96 0.83 -5.85
C ALA A 273 -19.23 0.93 -6.72
N GLU A 274 -19.51 2.06 -7.34
CA GLU A 274 -20.70 2.22 -8.18
C GLU A 274 -20.58 1.55 -9.56
N GLY A 275 -19.38 1.04 -9.93
CA GLY A 275 -19.16 0.27 -11.15
C GLY A 275 -19.39 1.07 -12.43
N ASN A 276 -19.67 0.39 -13.55
CA ASN A 276 -19.93 1.01 -14.84
C ASN A 276 -21.34 1.63 -14.92
N HIS A 277 -21.78 2.03 -16.12
CA HIS A 277 -23.10 2.63 -16.38
C HIS A 277 -24.29 1.74 -15.98
N LEU A 278 -24.07 0.43 -15.83
CA LEU A 278 -25.04 -0.56 -15.34
C LEU A 278 -24.93 -0.86 -13.85
N GLY A 279 -24.03 -0.18 -13.14
CA GLY A 279 -23.83 -0.39 -11.71
C GLY A 279 -24.93 0.25 -10.85
N PRO A 280 -24.88 0.01 -9.53
CA PRO A 280 -25.82 0.56 -8.58
C PRO A 280 -25.65 2.08 -8.40
N THR A 281 -26.66 2.74 -7.89
CA THR A 281 -26.63 4.15 -7.47
C THR A 281 -26.65 4.20 -5.94
N LEU A 282 -25.47 4.47 -5.37
CA LEU A 282 -25.24 4.39 -3.93
C LEU A 282 -24.90 5.76 -3.31
N SER A 283 -24.27 6.65 -4.06
CA SER A 283 -23.76 7.94 -3.60
C SER A 283 -23.59 8.90 -4.79
N MET A 284 -22.35 9.11 -5.24
CA MET A 284 -21.92 10.14 -6.19
C MET A 284 -22.69 10.14 -7.51
N ARG A 285 -23.00 8.95 -8.04
CA ARG A 285 -23.77 8.80 -9.29
C ARG A 285 -25.14 9.44 -9.22
N GLY A 286 -25.83 9.30 -8.10
CA GLY A 286 -27.17 9.91 -7.90
C GLY A 286 -27.12 11.37 -7.44
N ILE A 287 -26.00 11.80 -6.89
CA ILE A 287 -25.80 13.19 -6.42
C ILE A 287 -25.45 14.11 -7.60
N ASP A 288 -24.38 13.78 -8.34
CA ASP A 288 -23.95 14.52 -9.53
C ASP A 288 -23.00 13.67 -10.38
N ASN A 289 -23.57 12.88 -11.27
CA ASN A 289 -22.79 11.92 -12.07
C ASN A 289 -21.72 12.59 -12.95
N GLN A 290 -22.03 13.73 -13.55
CA GLN A 290 -21.11 14.43 -14.46
C GLN A 290 -19.94 15.10 -13.73
N ALA A 291 -20.16 15.54 -12.49
CA ALA A 291 -19.11 16.14 -11.69
C ALA A 291 -18.13 15.08 -11.15
N TYR A 292 -18.65 13.97 -10.64
CA TYR A 292 -17.84 12.96 -9.95
C TYR A 292 -17.20 11.93 -10.86
N TYR A 293 -17.81 11.59 -12.00
CA TYR A 293 -17.29 10.56 -12.90
C TYR A 293 -16.81 11.10 -14.23
N ARG A 294 -15.74 10.52 -14.73
CA ARG A 294 -15.19 10.85 -16.04
C ARG A 294 -15.98 10.11 -17.13
N LEU A 295 -16.75 10.86 -17.89
CA LEU A 295 -17.61 10.32 -18.93
C LEU A 295 -16.88 10.26 -20.27
N VAL A 296 -17.32 9.35 -21.16
CA VAL A 296 -16.80 9.25 -22.52
C VAL A 296 -17.30 10.42 -23.34
N GLU A 297 -16.39 11.13 -23.97
CA GLU A 297 -16.72 12.29 -24.82
C GLU A 297 -17.61 11.86 -25.99
N GLY A 298 -18.73 12.57 -26.17
CA GLY A 298 -19.74 12.26 -27.19
C GLY A 298 -20.62 11.03 -26.90
N GLN A 299 -20.38 10.32 -25.82
CA GLN A 299 -21.15 9.16 -25.37
C GLN A 299 -21.28 9.17 -23.84
N ALA A 300 -21.91 10.24 -23.31
CA ALA A 300 -21.94 10.53 -21.88
C ALA A 300 -22.71 9.50 -21.02
N GLU A 301 -23.34 8.51 -21.62
CA GLU A 301 -23.91 7.37 -20.93
C GLU A 301 -22.85 6.43 -20.36
N TYR A 302 -21.63 6.41 -20.94
CA TYR A 302 -20.53 5.55 -20.57
C TYR A 302 -19.44 6.28 -19.76
N TYR A 303 -18.75 5.52 -18.93
CA TYR A 303 -17.59 6.03 -18.17
C TYR A 303 -16.27 5.70 -18.86
N MET A 304 -15.31 6.63 -18.78
CA MET A 304 -13.91 6.27 -19.01
C MET A 304 -13.46 5.29 -17.93
N ASP A 305 -12.74 4.25 -18.34
CA ASP A 305 -12.27 3.22 -17.42
C ASP A 305 -10.76 2.99 -17.59
N TYR A 306 -9.96 3.69 -16.78
CA TYR A 306 -8.52 3.50 -16.65
C TYR A 306 -8.15 2.55 -15.52
N THR A 307 -9.15 2.02 -14.83
CA THR A 307 -8.98 1.28 -13.57
C THR A 307 -9.30 -0.22 -13.72
N GLY A 308 -10.03 -0.60 -14.76
CA GLY A 308 -10.53 -1.98 -14.96
C GLY A 308 -11.75 -2.33 -14.09
N THR A 309 -12.30 -1.35 -13.35
CA THR A 309 -13.43 -1.55 -12.43
C THR A 309 -14.76 -1.03 -12.95
N GLY A 310 -14.75 -0.34 -14.09
CA GLY A 310 -15.94 0.17 -14.76
C GLY A 310 -16.14 1.68 -14.67
N ASN A 311 -15.41 2.40 -13.82
CA ASN A 311 -15.45 3.86 -13.74
C ASN A 311 -14.10 4.47 -13.39
N THR A 312 -13.98 5.76 -13.62
CA THR A 312 -12.86 6.60 -13.21
C THR A 312 -13.41 7.88 -12.62
N LEU A 313 -12.92 8.30 -11.44
CA LEU A 313 -13.28 9.59 -10.86
C LEU A 313 -12.76 10.75 -11.71
N ASN A 314 -13.57 11.81 -11.79
CA ASN A 314 -13.27 12.99 -12.59
C ASN A 314 -12.42 14.01 -11.81
N VAL A 315 -11.13 13.70 -11.62
CA VAL A 315 -10.17 14.59 -10.92
C VAL A 315 -9.96 15.95 -11.61
N ARG A 316 -10.50 16.14 -12.80
CA ARG A 316 -10.52 17.45 -13.52
C ARG A 316 -11.61 18.38 -12.98
N HIS A 317 -12.65 17.83 -12.33
CA HIS A 317 -13.71 18.63 -11.75
C HIS A 317 -13.28 19.20 -10.39
N PRO A 318 -13.42 20.53 -10.15
CA PRO A 318 -12.92 21.14 -8.91
C PRO A 318 -13.47 20.51 -7.64
N HIS A 319 -14.75 20.15 -7.60
CA HIS A 319 -15.38 19.58 -6.41
C HIS A 319 -15.01 18.09 -6.17
N THR A 320 -14.72 17.34 -7.23
CA THR A 320 -14.16 15.98 -7.08
C THR A 320 -12.74 16.06 -6.54
N LEU A 321 -11.95 16.98 -7.06
CA LEU A 321 -10.59 17.20 -6.57
C LEU A 321 -10.60 17.73 -5.13
N GLN A 322 -11.55 18.62 -4.78
CA GLN A 322 -11.78 19.07 -3.41
C GLN A 322 -12.12 17.91 -2.47
N LEU A 323 -13.02 17.00 -2.89
CA LEU A 323 -13.37 15.81 -2.11
C LEU A 323 -12.11 14.99 -1.75
N ILE A 324 -11.24 14.74 -2.71
CA ILE A 324 -9.99 13.99 -2.50
C ILE A 324 -9.06 14.74 -1.55
N MET A 325 -8.84 16.04 -1.78
CA MET A 325 -7.95 16.84 -0.93
C MET A 325 -8.49 17.00 0.49
N ASP A 326 -9.79 17.19 0.67
CA ASP A 326 -10.43 17.25 1.98
C ASP A 326 -10.34 15.90 2.72
N SER A 327 -10.50 14.78 2.00
CA SER A 327 -10.30 13.44 2.56
C SER A 327 -8.86 13.23 3.04
N LEU A 328 -7.87 13.55 2.22
CA LEU A 328 -6.45 13.44 2.58
C LEU A 328 -6.12 14.29 3.83
N ARG A 329 -6.58 15.55 3.87
CA ARG A 329 -6.39 16.42 5.04
C ARG A 329 -7.07 15.85 6.28
N TYR A 330 -8.30 15.35 6.16
CA TYR A 330 -9.02 14.73 7.28
C TYR A 330 -8.25 13.55 7.87
N TRP A 331 -7.75 12.66 7.04
CA TRP A 331 -6.98 11.51 7.53
C TRP A 331 -5.66 11.92 8.20
N VAL A 332 -5.03 13.01 7.77
CA VAL A 332 -3.82 13.53 8.41
C VAL A 332 -4.14 14.31 9.70
N THR A 333 -5.11 15.24 9.65
CA THR A 333 -5.33 16.19 10.76
C THR A 333 -6.24 15.66 11.87
N GLU A 334 -7.22 14.82 11.50
CA GLU A 334 -8.20 14.26 12.44
C GLU A 334 -7.89 12.82 12.85
N MET A 335 -7.39 12.03 11.91
CA MET A 335 -7.11 10.61 12.13
C MET A 335 -5.63 10.34 12.41
N HIS A 336 -4.76 11.33 12.26
CA HIS A 336 -3.33 11.34 12.53
C HIS A 336 -2.51 10.31 11.74
N VAL A 337 -2.92 9.96 10.52
CA VAL A 337 -2.12 9.06 9.69
C VAL A 337 -0.86 9.74 9.14
N ASP A 338 0.20 8.96 8.92
CA ASP A 338 1.54 9.43 8.57
C ASP A 338 1.84 9.37 7.06
N GLY A 339 0.92 8.85 6.28
CA GLY A 339 1.12 8.75 4.84
C GLY A 339 0.03 8.00 4.11
N PHE A 340 0.19 7.97 2.78
CA PHE A 340 -0.73 7.31 1.86
C PHE A 340 0.05 6.55 0.79
N ARG A 341 -0.45 5.38 0.44
CA ARG A 341 -0.14 4.66 -0.79
C ARG A 341 -1.36 4.82 -1.71
N PHE A 342 -1.17 5.41 -2.86
CA PHE A 342 -2.24 5.68 -3.83
C PHE A 342 -2.35 4.53 -4.83
N ASP A 343 -3.46 3.82 -4.76
CA ASP A 343 -3.83 2.79 -5.73
C ASP A 343 -3.97 3.40 -7.13
N LEU A 344 -3.42 2.73 -8.14
CA LEU A 344 -3.43 3.17 -9.55
C LEU A 344 -3.15 4.69 -9.69
N ALA A 345 -2.09 5.18 -9.07
CA ALA A 345 -1.84 6.62 -8.95
C ALA A 345 -1.69 7.34 -10.30
N SER A 346 -1.30 6.64 -11.36
CA SER A 346 -1.25 7.19 -12.71
C SER A 346 -2.61 7.69 -13.20
N THR A 347 -3.70 7.04 -12.80
CA THR A 347 -5.08 7.44 -13.14
C THR A 347 -5.41 8.84 -12.61
N LEU A 348 -4.95 9.18 -11.41
CA LEU A 348 -5.19 10.50 -10.78
C LEU A 348 -4.43 11.64 -11.46
N ALA A 349 -3.43 11.30 -12.26
CA ALA A 349 -2.59 12.25 -12.99
C ALA A 349 -2.99 12.43 -14.46
N ARG A 350 -4.10 11.80 -14.90
CA ARG A 350 -4.57 11.91 -16.29
C ARG A 350 -5.38 13.19 -16.51
N GLU A 351 -4.80 14.16 -17.21
CA GLU A 351 -5.51 15.39 -17.56
C GLU A 351 -6.53 15.16 -18.69
N PHE A 352 -6.08 14.90 -19.90
CA PHE A 352 -6.98 14.53 -21.00
C PHE A 352 -7.03 13.00 -21.15
N TYR A 353 -6.00 12.44 -21.73
CA TYR A 353 -5.85 10.99 -21.92
C TYR A 353 -4.52 10.47 -21.37
N ASP A 354 -3.50 11.34 -21.42
CA ASP A 354 -2.13 11.02 -21.01
C ASP A 354 -1.88 11.37 -19.54
N VAL A 355 -0.95 10.66 -18.93
CA VAL A 355 -0.47 10.97 -17.57
C VAL A 355 0.41 12.20 -17.62
N ASP A 356 0.09 13.21 -16.81
CA ASP A 356 0.82 14.48 -16.72
C ASP A 356 1.38 14.70 -15.31
N ARG A 357 2.71 14.88 -15.20
CA ARG A 357 3.38 15.19 -13.94
C ARG A 357 3.04 16.58 -13.39
N LEU A 358 2.48 17.44 -14.20
CA LEU A 358 1.98 18.77 -13.83
C LEU A 358 0.46 18.80 -13.75
N SER A 359 -0.18 17.66 -13.51
CA SER A 359 -1.63 17.58 -13.32
C SER A 359 -2.06 18.38 -12.08
N ALA A 360 -3.29 18.88 -12.11
CA ALA A 360 -3.86 19.61 -10.98
C ALA A 360 -3.81 18.81 -9.68
N PHE A 361 -3.98 17.49 -9.73
CA PHE A 361 -3.86 16.62 -8.56
C PHE A 361 -2.46 16.70 -7.94
N PHE A 362 -1.40 16.52 -8.72
CA PHE A 362 -0.03 16.59 -8.20
C PHE A 362 0.33 17.99 -7.69
N ASP A 363 -0.09 19.03 -8.40
CA ASP A 363 0.19 20.41 -7.98
C ASP A 363 -0.48 20.72 -6.62
N LEU A 364 -1.73 20.30 -6.43
CA LEU A 364 -2.43 20.48 -5.16
C LEU A 364 -1.81 19.68 -4.02
N VAL A 365 -1.46 18.41 -4.24
CA VAL A 365 -0.81 17.59 -3.22
C VAL A 365 0.55 18.17 -2.82
N GLN A 366 1.35 18.59 -3.81
CA GLN A 366 2.70 19.10 -3.56
C GLN A 366 2.72 20.43 -2.81
N GLN A 367 1.76 21.30 -3.07
CA GLN A 367 1.70 22.65 -2.45
C GLN A 367 0.89 22.67 -1.14
N ASP A 368 0.13 21.62 -0.83
CA ASP A 368 -0.69 21.58 0.36
C ASP A 368 0.18 21.48 1.63
N PRO A 369 0.05 22.40 2.59
CA PRO A 369 0.93 22.46 3.75
C PRO A 369 0.77 21.27 4.73
N THR A 370 -0.30 20.50 4.61
CA THR A 370 -0.59 19.33 5.43
C THR A 370 -0.21 18.04 4.69
N VAL A 371 -0.79 17.84 3.51
CA VAL A 371 -0.63 16.57 2.76
C VAL A 371 0.80 16.39 2.23
N SER A 372 1.48 17.48 1.85
CA SER A 372 2.87 17.40 1.38
C SER A 372 3.88 17.00 2.46
N GLN A 373 3.49 17.00 3.73
CA GLN A 373 4.40 16.71 4.85
C GLN A 373 4.39 15.24 5.29
N VAL A 374 3.45 14.45 4.81
CA VAL A 374 3.36 13.01 5.12
C VAL A 374 4.00 12.17 4.01
N LYS A 375 4.15 10.87 4.25
CA LYS A 375 4.67 9.95 3.24
C LYS A 375 3.70 9.80 2.08
N LEU A 376 4.19 10.02 0.86
CA LEU A 376 3.42 9.90 -0.38
C LEU A 376 4.03 8.79 -1.23
N ILE A 377 3.30 7.69 -1.36
CA ILE A 377 3.72 6.49 -2.08
C ILE A 377 2.77 6.28 -3.25
N ALA A 378 3.29 6.11 -4.45
CA ALA A 378 2.50 5.80 -5.62
C ALA A 378 2.58 4.32 -5.99
N GLU A 379 1.46 3.73 -6.35
CA GLU A 379 1.45 2.64 -7.29
C GLU A 379 1.55 3.26 -8.69
N PRO A 380 2.73 3.18 -9.35
CA PRO A 380 3.03 4.06 -10.48
C PRO A 380 2.57 3.49 -11.82
N TRP A 381 1.36 2.93 -11.86
CA TRP A 381 0.72 2.41 -13.08
C TRP A 381 -0.81 2.51 -13.04
N ASP A 382 -1.43 2.27 -14.18
CA ASP A 382 -2.85 1.98 -14.35
C ASP A 382 -3.04 1.07 -15.58
N VAL A 383 -4.28 0.68 -15.89
CA VAL A 383 -4.56 -0.25 -16.99
C VAL A 383 -4.71 0.44 -18.35
N GLY A 384 -4.66 1.76 -18.40
CA GLY A 384 -4.79 2.54 -19.63
C GLY A 384 -3.49 2.62 -20.45
N PRO A 385 -3.56 3.03 -21.72
CA PRO A 385 -2.38 3.28 -22.53
C PRO A 385 -1.42 4.27 -21.86
N GLY A 386 -0.10 3.97 -21.87
CA GLY A 386 0.91 4.81 -21.23
C GLY A 386 0.82 4.86 -19.70
N GLY A 387 0.08 3.94 -19.07
CA GLY A 387 -0.17 3.96 -17.63
C GLY A 387 1.04 3.58 -16.77
N TYR A 388 2.03 2.85 -17.29
CA TYR A 388 3.22 2.44 -16.54
C TYR A 388 4.22 3.61 -16.44
N GLN A 389 4.35 4.18 -15.25
CA GLN A 389 5.06 5.44 -14.99
C GLN A 389 6.16 5.34 -13.92
N VAL A 390 6.73 4.14 -13.71
CA VAL A 390 7.85 3.95 -12.76
C VAL A 390 9.02 4.86 -13.14
N GLY A 391 9.47 5.69 -12.20
CA GLY A 391 10.51 6.69 -12.39
C GLY A 391 10.01 8.09 -12.80
N ASN A 392 8.72 8.25 -13.10
CA ASN A 392 8.16 9.48 -13.67
C ASN A 392 7.35 10.35 -12.70
N PHE A 393 7.16 9.92 -11.46
CA PHE A 393 6.43 10.72 -10.45
C PHE A 393 7.21 11.95 -9.98
N PRO A 394 6.53 12.99 -9.44
CA PRO A 394 7.20 14.19 -8.94
C PRO A 394 8.20 13.92 -7.81
N PRO A 395 9.15 14.83 -7.53
CA PRO A 395 10.27 14.57 -6.59
C PRO A 395 9.88 14.24 -5.15
N GLN A 396 8.71 14.67 -4.68
CA GLN A 396 8.23 14.38 -3.31
C GLN A 396 7.64 12.98 -3.16
N TRP A 397 7.35 12.31 -4.27
CA TRP A 397 6.73 11.00 -4.28
C TRP A 397 7.76 9.87 -4.22
N THR A 398 7.43 8.84 -3.49
CA THR A 398 8.07 7.53 -3.61
C THR A 398 7.18 6.61 -4.42
N GLU A 399 7.73 5.54 -4.94
CA GLU A 399 7.02 4.63 -5.85
C GLU A 399 7.24 3.18 -5.46
N TRP A 400 6.21 2.37 -5.55
CA TRP A 400 6.38 0.93 -5.60
C TRP A 400 7.21 0.58 -6.83
N ASN A 401 8.42 0.06 -6.62
CA ASN A 401 9.34 -0.22 -7.71
C ASN A 401 9.12 -1.63 -8.28
N GLY A 402 8.22 -1.76 -9.26
CA GLY A 402 7.96 -3.03 -9.94
C GLY A 402 9.18 -3.59 -10.68
N LYS A 403 10.10 -2.73 -11.16
CA LYS A 403 11.36 -3.20 -11.77
C LYS A 403 12.30 -3.83 -10.75
N TYR A 404 12.35 -3.31 -9.52
CA TYR A 404 13.08 -3.96 -8.44
C TYR A 404 12.55 -5.37 -8.17
N ARG A 405 11.23 -5.50 -7.97
CA ARG A 405 10.57 -6.77 -7.75
C ARG A 405 10.93 -7.79 -8.84
N ASP A 406 10.74 -7.41 -10.09
CA ASP A 406 10.91 -8.29 -11.23
C ASP A 406 12.38 -8.72 -11.40
N THR A 407 13.31 -7.78 -11.28
CA THR A 407 14.74 -8.05 -11.43
C THR A 407 15.28 -8.95 -10.31
N VAL A 408 14.87 -8.70 -9.06
CA VAL A 408 15.31 -9.52 -7.92
C VAL A 408 14.77 -10.95 -8.02
N ARG A 409 13.51 -11.11 -8.46
CA ARG A 409 12.95 -12.44 -8.72
C ARG A 409 13.70 -13.15 -9.83
N ASP A 410 13.97 -12.49 -10.96
CA ASP A 410 14.70 -13.06 -12.10
C ASP A 410 16.13 -13.45 -11.72
N PHE A 411 16.83 -12.62 -10.94
CA PHE A 411 18.18 -12.91 -10.50
C PHE A 411 18.23 -14.21 -9.66
N TRP A 412 17.39 -14.31 -8.61
CA TRP A 412 17.43 -15.45 -7.71
C TRP A 412 16.89 -16.75 -8.31
N ARG A 413 16.02 -16.70 -9.31
CA ARG A 413 15.66 -17.91 -10.08
C ARG A 413 16.71 -18.29 -11.14
N GLY A 414 17.74 -17.45 -11.32
CA GLY A 414 18.89 -17.74 -12.17
C GLY A 414 18.69 -17.41 -13.64
N GLU A 415 17.85 -16.43 -13.98
CA GLU A 415 17.70 -15.95 -15.36
C GLU A 415 19.02 -15.36 -15.88
N PRO A 416 19.37 -15.62 -17.15
CA PRO A 416 20.57 -15.08 -17.76
C PRO A 416 20.48 -13.56 -17.95
N ALA A 417 21.64 -12.92 -18.06
CA ALA A 417 21.78 -11.49 -18.38
C ALA A 417 21.07 -10.51 -17.41
N THR A 418 20.87 -10.90 -16.13
CA THR A 418 20.21 -10.05 -15.12
C THR A 418 21.18 -9.27 -14.24
N LEU A 419 22.48 -9.58 -14.27
CA LEU A 419 23.46 -9.11 -13.31
C LEU A 419 23.59 -7.57 -13.27
N GLY A 420 23.69 -6.91 -14.42
CA GLY A 420 23.81 -5.45 -14.50
C GLY A 420 22.56 -4.72 -14.01
N GLU A 421 21.38 -5.21 -14.35
CA GLU A 421 20.13 -4.65 -13.86
C GLU A 421 19.97 -4.90 -12.35
N PHE A 422 20.29 -6.09 -11.87
CA PHE A 422 20.29 -6.41 -10.44
C PHE A 422 21.20 -5.45 -9.64
N ALA A 423 22.43 -5.21 -10.10
CA ALA A 423 23.32 -4.24 -9.47
C ALA A 423 22.71 -2.83 -9.40
N GLY A 424 22.05 -2.38 -10.47
CA GLY A 424 21.30 -1.11 -10.48
C GLY A 424 20.14 -1.10 -9.48
N ARG A 425 19.39 -2.19 -9.36
CA ARG A 425 18.23 -2.29 -8.44
C ARG A 425 18.68 -2.24 -6.97
N ILE A 426 19.68 -3.03 -6.57
CA ILE A 426 20.14 -3.07 -5.17
C ILE A 426 20.86 -1.80 -4.73
N THR A 427 21.31 -0.96 -5.65
CA THR A 427 21.92 0.36 -5.38
C THR A 427 20.91 1.51 -5.38
N GLY A 428 19.61 1.23 -5.41
CA GLY A 428 18.53 2.21 -5.30
C GLY A 428 17.94 2.69 -6.62
N SER A 429 18.20 1.99 -7.73
CA SER A 429 17.69 2.29 -9.07
C SER A 429 18.03 3.72 -9.57
N PRO A 430 19.30 4.08 -9.67
CA PRO A 430 19.74 5.42 -10.06
C PRO A 430 19.26 5.80 -11.48
N ASP A 431 19.15 4.82 -12.39
CA ASP A 431 18.60 4.98 -13.74
C ASP A 431 17.15 5.49 -13.76
N LEU A 432 16.37 5.17 -12.72
CA LEU A 432 14.98 5.57 -12.60
C LEU A 432 14.81 6.92 -11.90
N TYR A 433 15.65 7.25 -10.93
CA TYR A 433 15.37 8.34 -9.99
C TYR A 433 16.39 9.47 -9.96
N GLU A 434 17.69 9.20 -10.27
CA GLU A 434 18.74 10.20 -10.12
C GLU A 434 18.58 11.37 -11.10
N HIS A 435 18.17 11.10 -12.33
CA HIS A 435 17.98 12.12 -13.36
C HIS A 435 16.89 13.16 -13.02
N SER A 436 15.92 12.79 -12.17
CA SER A 436 14.86 13.68 -11.68
C SER A 436 15.19 14.32 -10.32
N SER A 437 16.46 14.29 -9.89
CA SER A 437 16.91 14.78 -8.58
C SER A 437 16.30 14.08 -7.38
N ARG A 438 15.72 12.92 -7.57
CA ARG A 438 15.20 12.06 -6.51
C ARG A 438 16.35 11.28 -5.84
N ARG A 439 16.07 10.61 -4.77
CA ARG A 439 17.04 9.90 -3.93
C ARG A 439 16.77 8.39 -3.98
N PRO A 440 17.69 7.55 -3.47
CA PRO A 440 17.45 6.10 -3.38
C PRO A 440 16.13 5.74 -2.69
N VAL A 441 15.71 6.53 -1.71
CA VAL A 441 14.45 6.38 -0.99
C VAL A 441 13.19 6.60 -1.84
N ALA A 442 13.31 7.10 -3.07
CA ALA A 442 12.21 7.14 -4.02
C ALA A 442 11.72 5.74 -4.39
N SER A 443 12.60 4.75 -4.26
CA SER A 443 12.28 3.34 -4.48
C SER A 443 11.72 2.70 -3.21
N ILE A 444 10.43 2.38 -3.20
CA ILE A 444 9.89 1.38 -2.27
C ILE A 444 10.19 0.02 -2.88
N ASN A 445 11.13 -0.68 -2.26
CA ASN A 445 11.58 -1.99 -2.68
C ASN A 445 10.64 -3.05 -2.11
N PHE A 446 10.19 -3.98 -2.93
CA PHE A 446 9.40 -5.12 -2.50
C PHE A 446 9.68 -6.34 -3.37
N VAL A 447 9.51 -7.51 -2.82
CA VAL A 447 9.58 -8.79 -3.55
C VAL A 447 8.17 -9.30 -3.82
N THR A 448 7.28 -9.10 -2.87
CA THR A 448 5.88 -9.53 -2.85
C THR A 448 5.01 -8.41 -2.29
N ALA A 449 3.74 -8.40 -2.67
CA ALA A 449 2.72 -7.49 -2.18
C ALA A 449 1.39 -8.25 -2.04
N HIS A 450 0.31 -7.57 -1.65
CA HIS A 450 -1.01 -8.20 -1.52
C HIS A 450 -1.48 -8.89 -2.81
N ASP A 451 -1.17 -8.32 -3.97
CA ASP A 451 -1.40 -8.90 -5.28
C ASP A 451 -0.19 -9.74 -5.72
N GLY A 452 -0.45 -10.96 -6.13
CA GLY A 452 0.59 -11.92 -6.47
C GLY A 452 0.79 -13.01 -5.42
N PHE A 453 1.87 -13.78 -5.59
CA PHE A 453 2.26 -14.81 -4.64
C PHE A 453 2.83 -14.22 -3.34
N THR A 454 2.61 -14.91 -2.22
CA THR A 454 3.42 -14.72 -1.01
C THR A 454 4.86 -15.17 -1.26
N LEU A 455 5.78 -14.82 -0.37
CA LEU A 455 7.18 -15.23 -0.49
C LEU A 455 7.34 -16.77 -0.46
N ARG A 456 6.53 -17.48 0.33
CA ARG A 456 6.50 -18.94 0.33
C ARG A 456 6.00 -19.50 -1.00
N ASP A 457 4.92 -18.94 -1.53
CA ASP A 457 4.33 -19.40 -2.79
C ASP A 457 5.24 -19.06 -3.99
N LEU A 458 5.96 -17.94 -3.94
CA LEU A 458 6.93 -17.53 -4.97
C LEU A 458 8.04 -18.57 -5.21
N VAL A 459 8.40 -19.32 -4.18
CA VAL A 459 9.41 -20.38 -4.25
C VAL A 459 8.83 -21.79 -4.30
N SER A 460 7.50 -21.90 -4.36
CA SER A 460 6.78 -23.18 -4.31
C SER A 460 5.90 -23.46 -5.52
N TYR A 461 5.51 -22.42 -6.27
CA TYR A 461 4.59 -22.52 -7.41
C TYR A 461 5.13 -21.79 -8.64
N ASN A 462 5.11 -22.47 -9.78
CA ASN A 462 5.32 -21.82 -11.07
C ASN A 462 4.00 -21.31 -11.66
N GLU A 463 2.92 -22.06 -11.46
CA GLU A 463 1.60 -21.76 -11.98
C GLU A 463 0.69 -21.19 -10.89
N LYS A 464 -0.26 -20.34 -11.27
CA LYS A 464 -1.28 -19.84 -10.35
C LYS A 464 -2.37 -20.88 -10.10
N HIS A 465 -2.90 -20.88 -8.88
CA HIS A 465 -3.98 -21.76 -8.44
C HIS A 465 -5.13 -20.94 -7.83
N ASN A 466 -5.86 -20.24 -8.72
CA ASN A 466 -6.94 -19.29 -8.33
C ASN A 466 -8.33 -19.93 -8.45
N GLU A 467 -8.45 -21.26 -8.49
CA GLU A 467 -9.73 -21.97 -8.67
C GLU A 467 -10.76 -21.59 -7.59
N ALA A 468 -10.29 -21.31 -6.36
CA ALA A 468 -11.14 -20.88 -5.25
C ALA A 468 -11.88 -19.55 -5.53
N ASN A 469 -11.38 -18.71 -6.45
CA ASN A 469 -12.02 -17.45 -6.83
C ASN A 469 -13.27 -17.65 -7.73
N GLY A 470 -13.45 -18.85 -8.28
CA GLY A 470 -14.60 -19.18 -9.12
C GLY A 470 -14.57 -18.52 -10.51
N GLU A 471 -13.39 -18.15 -10.99
CA GLU A 471 -13.16 -17.51 -12.30
C GLU A 471 -12.45 -18.42 -13.31
N GLY A 472 -12.37 -19.72 -12.97
CA GLY A 472 -11.76 -20.74 -13.84
C GLY A 472 -10.25 -20.53 -14.00
N ASN A 473 -9.58 -20.00 -12.97
CA ASN A 473 -8.13 -19.71 -12.94
C ASN A 473 -7.66 -18.75 -14.06
N ARG A 474 -8.56 -17.85 -14.54
CA ARG A 474 -8.24 -16.87 -15.58
C ARG A 474 -7.77 -15.54 -15.03
N ASP A 475 -8.13 -15.24 -13.77
CA ASP A 475 -7.80 -14.04 -13.02
C ASP A 475 -6.35 -14.09 -12.50
N GLY A 476 -5.81 -12.93 -12.12
CA GLY A 476 -4.46 -12.78 -11.60
C GLY A 476 -3.36 -12.88 -12.66
N GLU A 477 -2.14 -12.60 -12.24
CA GLU A 477 -0.95 -12.58 -13.09
C GLU A 477 -0.59 -14.00 -13.59
N SER A 478 -0.26 -14.14 -14.87
CA SER A 478 0.14 -15.41 -15.46
C SER A 478 1.66 -15.58 -15.54
N HIS A 479 2.44 -14.51 -15.35
CA HIS A 479 3.90 -14.53 -15.40
C HIS A 479 4.51 -14.07 -14.08
N ASN A 480 4.44 -14.93 -13.07
CA ASN A 480 4.79 -14.60 -11.69
C ASN A 480 6.29 -14.37 -11.43
N ARG A 481 7.17 -14.73 -12.38
CA ARG A 481 8.64 -14.77 -12.19
C ARG A 481 9.02 -15.58 -10.93
N SER A 482 8.25 -16.63 -10.67
CA SER A 482 8.43 -17.56 -9.56
C SER A 482 9.30 -18.74 -9.96
N TRP A 483 9.71 -19.53 -8.98
CA TRP A 483 10.39 -20.80 -9.22
C TRP A 483 10.03 -21.79 -8.11
N ASN A 484 9.40 -22.91 -8.50
CA ASN A 484 8.94 -23.95 -7.57
C ASN A 484 10.06 -24.80 -6.94
N CYS A 485 11.32 -24.51 -7.25
CA CYS A 485 12.50 -25.25 -6.79
C CYS A 485 12.51 -26.74 -7.18
N GLY A 486 11.75 -27.11 -8.23
CA GLY A 486 11.76 -28.47 -8.80
C GLY A 486 10.47 -29.26 -8.61
N VAL A 487 9.57 -28.85 -7.71
CA VAL A 487 8.26 -29.48 -7.49
C VAL A 487 7.18 -28.42 -7.35
N GLU A 488 6.09 -28.56 -8.10
CA GLU A 488 4.94 -27.67 -7.99
C GLU A 488 4.15 -27.92 -6.73
N GLY A 489 3.96 -26.86 -5.90
CA GLY A 489 3.20 -26.94 -4.67
C GLY A 489 3.93 -27.56 -3.50
N GLU A 490 3.16 -28.09 -2.54
CA GLU A 490 3.71 -28.67 -1.31
C GLU A 490 4.48 -29.97 -1.59
N THR A 491 5.52 -30.22 -0.81
CA THR A 491 6.39 -31.40 -0.93
C THR A 491 6.92 -31.83 0.46
N GLU A 492 7.29 -33.10 0.58
CA GLU A 492 8.01 -33.63 1.73
C GLU A 492 9.51 -33.85 1.44
N ASP A 493 9.97 -33.51 0.25
CA ASP A 493 11.37 -33.63 -0.15
C ASP A 493 12.21 -32.59 0.60
N LEU A 494 13.09 -33.07 1.48
CA LEU A 494 13.89 -32.22 2.37
C LEU A 494 14.89 -31.36 1.61
N GLU A 495 15.43 -31.80 0.48
CA GLU A 495 16.38 -31.00 -0.34
C GLU A 495 15.65 -29.82 -0.97
N ILE A 496 14.44 -30.04 -1.47
CA ILE A 496 13.60 -28.98 -2.03
C ILE A 496 13.13 -28.00 -0.94
N LEU A 497 12.73 -28.51 0.22
CA LEU A 497 12.31 -27.66 1.34
C LEU A 497 13.45 -26.76 1.83
N GLU A 498 14.68 -27.30 1.95
CA GLU A 498 15.85 -26.49 2.33
C GLU A 498 16.17 -25.44 1.25
N LEU A 499 16.14 -25.81 -0.02
CA LEU A 499 16.35 -24.86 -1.13
C LEU A 499 15.31 -23.73 -1.12
N ARG A 500 14.04 -24.06 -0.88
CA ARG A 500 12.96 -23.05 -0.72
C ARG A 500 13.21 -22.14 0.48
N SER A 501 13.64 -22.70 1.61
CA SER A 501 13.98 -21.97 2.81
C SER A 501 15.14 -21.00 2.55
N GLN A 502 16.19 -21.47 1.89
CA GLN A 502 17.34 -20.67 1.49
C GLN A 502 16.94 -19.53 0.52
N GLN A 503 16.12 -19.80 -0.47
CA GLN A 503 15.63 -18.79 -1.39
C GLN A 503 14.80 -17.69 -0.69
N ARG A 504 13.96 -18.06 0.28
CA ARG A 504 13.24 -17.06 1.09
C ARG A 504 14.21 -16.17 1.86
N ARG A 505 15.27 -16.75 2.47
CA ARG A 505 16.34 -15.97 3.12
C ARG A 505 17.06 -15.05 2.15
N ASN A 506 17.34 -15.50 0.92
CA ASN A 506 17.97 -14.69 -0.14
C ASN A 506 17.12 -13.46 -0.46
N PHE A 507 15.82 -13.63 -0.65
CA PHE A 507 14.90 -12.52 -0.94
C PHE A 507 14.83 -11.52 0.20
N ILE A 508 14.68 -11.99 1.44
CA ILE A 508 14.63 -11.13 2.64
C ILE A 508 15.94 -10.36 2.81
N ALA A 509 17.10 -11.05 2.73
CA ALA A 509 18.39 -10.39 2.87
C ALA A 509 18.62 -9.35 1.76
N THR A 510 18.30 -9.69 0.51
CA THR A 510 18.40 -8.74 -0.61
C THR A 510 17.51 -7.53 -0.40
N LEU A 511 16.25 -7.73 0.01
CA LEU A 511 15.29 -6.66 0.26
C LEU A 511 15.78 -5.67 1.32
N PHE A 512 16.21 -6.17 2.46
CA PHE A 512 16.61 -5.32 3.58
C PHE A 512 17.98 -4.67 3.37
N LEU A 513 18.91 -5.29 2.65
CA LEU A 513 20.27 -4.77 2.44
C LEU A 513 20.42 -3.96 1.16
N SER A 514 19.39 -3.84 0.34
CA SER A 514 19.34 -2.92 -0.80
C SER A 514 19.14 -1.47 -0.36
N GLN A 515 19.69 -0.54 -1.14
CA GLN A 515 19.36 0.89 -1.02
C GLN A 515 17.91 1.14 -1.42
N GLY A 516 17.24 2.07 -0.74
CA GLY A 516 15.80 2.32 -0.89
C GLY A 516 15.05 2.03 0.40
N VAL A 517 13.73 1.92 0.33
CA VAL A 517 12.85 1.64 1.46
C VAL A 517 12.32 0.22 1.32
N PRO A 518 12.65 -0.71 2.22
CA PRO A 518 12.12 -2.07 2.16
C PRO A 518 10.65 -2.10 2.59
N MET A 519 9.83 -2.82 1.84
CA MET A 519 8.47 -3.17 2.19
C MET A 519 8.32 -4.70 2.24
N LEU A 520 7.85 -5.19 3.37
CA LEU A 520 7.58 -6.61 3.63
C LEU A 520 6.07 -6.85 3.66
N LEU A 521 5.59 -7.84 2.92
CA LEU A 521 4.21 -8.29 3.00
C LEU A 521 3.98 -9.09 4.27
N HIS A 522 2.89 -8.84 4.99
CA HIS A 522 2.58 -9.53 6.23
C HIS A 522 2.57 -11.05 6.08
N GLY A 523 3.28 -11.70 6.98
CA GLY A 523 3.40 -13.16 7.04
C GLY A 523 4.51 -13.73 6.15
N ASP A 524 5.17 -12.96 5.29
CA ASP A 524 6.31 -13.45 4.51
C ASP A 524 7.49 -13.83 5.39
N GLU A 525 7.70 -13.09 6.48
CA GLU A 525 8.67 -13.41 7.52
C GLU A 525 8.37 -14.69 8.29
N ALA A 526 7.11 -15.11 8.25
CA ALA A 526 6.61 -16.28 9.01
C ALA A 526 6.25 -17.49 8.12
N GLY A 527 6.51 -17.40 6.81
CA GLY A 527 6.24 -18.48 5.88
C GLY A 527 4.76 -18.65 5.52
N ARG A 528 3.96 -17.58 5.54
CA ARG A 528 2.55 -17.60 5.12
C ARG A 528 2.41 -18.04 3.67
N THR A 529 1.42 -18.88 3.40
CA THR A 529 1.04 -19.33 2.05
C THR A 529 -0.39 -18.90 1.73
N GLN A 530 -0.64 -18.67 0.47
CA GLN A 530 -1.97 -18.55 -0.14
C GLN A 530 -2.30 -19.78 -1.00
N GLN A 531 -1.56 -20.87 -0.81
CA GLN A 531 -1.75 -22.15 -1.50
C GLN A 531 -1.64 -22.03 -3.04
N GLY A 532 -0.79 -21.11 -3.50
CA GLY A 532 -0.60 -20.81 -4.92
C GLY A 532 -1.68 -19.90 -5.53
N ASN A 533 -2.60 -19.36 -4.74
CA ASN A 533 -3.51 -18.33 -5.20
C ASN A 533 -2.79 -16.98 -5.23
N ASN A 534 -2.63 -16.39 -6.42
CA ASN A 534 -1.94 -15.11 -6.59
C ASN A 534 -2.86 -13.91 -6.77
N ASN A 535 -4.17 -14.08 -6.52
CA ASN A 535 -5.17 -13.03 -6.66
C ASN A 535 -6.28 -13.16 -5.61
N CYS A 536 -5.89 -13.09 -4.34
CA CYS A 536 -6.74 -13.40 -3.20
C CYS A 536 -7.77 -12.29 -2.85
N TYR A 537 -8.13 -11.43 -3.80
CA TYR A 537 -9.01 -10.27 -3.57
C TYR A 537 -10.37 -10.63 -2.96
N CYS A 538 -10.83 -11.85 -3.15
CA CYS A 538 -12.13 -12.34 -2.70
C CYS A 538 -12.06 -13.49 -1.67
N GLN A 539 -10.89 -13.76 -1.09
CA GLN A 539 -10.66 -14.86 -0.16
C GLN A 539 -10.60 -14.37 1.29
N ASP A 540 -11.75 -14.17 1.92
CA ASP A 540 -11.85 -13.84 3.35
C ASP A 540 -11.94 -15.12 4.19
N ASN A 541 -10.86 -15.92 4.19
CA ASN A 541 -10.78 -17.24 4.82
C ASN A 541 -9.33 -17.68 5.07
N ASP A 542 -9.13 -18.92 5.44
CA ASP A 542 -7.84 -19.54 5.78
C ASP A 542 -6.80 -19.51 4.64
N ILE A 543 -7.21 -19.22 3.39
CA ILE A 543 -6.27 -19.06 2.28
C ILE A 543 -5.40 -17.80 2.49
N THR A 544 -5.97 -16.76 3.09
CA THR A 544 -5.29 -15.44 3.22
C THR A 544 -4.88 -15.11 4.64
N TRP A 545 -5.63 -15.59 5.64
CA TRP A 545 -5.37 -15.24 7.04
C TRP A 545 -4.04 -15.81 7.51
N MET A 546 -3.31 -15.04 8.29
CA MET A 546 -2.03 -15.47 8.86
C MET A 546 -2.23 -16.59 9.89
N ASP A 547 -1.60 -17.72 9.65
CA ASP A 547 -1.63 -18.87 10.58
C ASP A 547 -0.59 -18.69 11.70
N TRP A 548 -1.03 -18.11 12.81
CA TRP A 548 -0.20 -17.88 13.99
C TRP A 548 0.15 -19.18 14.76
N ALA A 549 -0.45 -20.29 14.42
CA ALA A 549 -0.16 -21.58 15.07
C ALA A 549 1.03 -22.31 14.44
N ASN A 550 1.37 -21.99 13.19
CA ASN A 550 2.40 -22.69 12.42
C ASN A 550 3.41 -21.70 11.81
N LEU A 551 3.99 -20.84 12.65
CA LEU A 551 4.97 -19.85 12.22
C LEU A 551 6.34 -20.48 11.92
N ASP A 552 7.02 -20.00 10.90
CA ASP A 552 8.44 -20.29 10.64
C ASP A 552 9.32 -19.40 11.55
N GLU A 553 9.52 -19.83 12.78
CA GLU A 553 10.28 -19.07 13.79
C GLU A 553 11.74 -18.82 13.39
N ASP A 554 12.34 -19.71 12.58
CA ASP A 554 13.71 -19.53 12.09
C ASP A 554 13.77 -18.40 11.06
N LEU A 555 12.76 -18.31 10.20
CA LEU A 555 12.67 -17.21 9.22
C LEU A 555 12.35 -15.87 9.90
N ILE A 556 11.49 -15.86 10.93
CA ILE A 556 11.23 -14.66 11.74
C ILE A 556 12.53 -14.17 12.40
N ARG A 557 13.30 -15.08 12.99
CA ARG A 557 14.59 -14.77 13.62
C ARG A 557 15.58 -14.21 12.59
N PHE A 558 15.69 -14.87 11.44
CA PHE A 558 16.55 -14.41 10.34
C PHE A 558 16.14 -13.02 9.85
N THR A 559 14.84 -12.78 9.62
CA THR A 559 14.31 -11.47 9.21
C THR A 559 14.66 -10.38 10.23
N SER A 560 14.48 -10.67 11.51
CA SER A 560 14.85 -9.77 12.61
C SER A 560 16.35 -9.44 12.61
N GLN A 561 17.22 -10.43 12.40
CA GLN A 561 18.68 -10.22 12.32
C GLN A 561 19.08 -9.33 11.15
N VAL A 562 18.52 -9.57 9.97
CA VAL A 562 18.81 -8.77 8.77
C VAL A 562 18.30 -7.34 8.93
N SER A 563 17.10 -7.17 9.49
CA SER A 563 16.54 -5.86 9.80
C SER A 563 17.41 -5.08 10.80
N GLN A 564 17.90 -5.76 11.84
CA GLN A 564 18.82 -5.17 12.82
C GLN A 564 20.14 -4.77 12.17
N LEU A 565 20.73 -5.61 11.30
CA LEU A 565 21.95 -5.29 10.55
C LEU A 565 21.75 -4.02 9.71
N ARG A 566 20.62 -3.88 9.00
CA ARG A 566 20.28 -2.65 8.28
C ARG A 566 20.16 -1.44 9.20
N HIS A 567 19.49 -1.63 10.36
CA HIS A 567 19.28 -0.55 11.33
C HIS A 567 20.60 -0.02 11.88
N ASP A 568 21.52 -0.92 12.25
CA ASP A 568 22.78 -0.57 12.89
C ASP A 568 23.79 0.04 11.92
N HIS A 569 23.67 -0.28 10.62
CA HIS A 569 24.63 0.11 9.60
C HIS A 569 24.05 1.07 8.55
N PRO A 570 24.28 2.40 8.69
CA PRO A 570 23.85 3.43 7.73
C PRO A 570 24.28 3.20 6.28
N VAL A 571 25.34 2.42 6.04
CA VAL A 571 25.83 2.11 4.69
C VAL A 571 24.78 1.37 3.85
N PHE A 572 23.85 0.62 4.46
CA PHE A 572 22.74 -0.06 3.78
C PHE A 572 21.51 0.84 3.57
N ARG A 573 21.50 2.06 4.09
CA ARG A 573 20.34 2.97 4.04
C ARG A 573 20.75 4.42 3.79
N ARG A 574 21.56 4.61 2.75
CA ARG A 574 22.09 5.93 2.35
C ARG A 574 20.97 6.85 1.85
N ARG A 575 21.16 8.15 2.06
CA ARG A 575 20.27 9.19 1.52
C ARG A 575 20.65 9.61 0.10
N ARG A 576 21.82 9.24 -0.39
CA ARG A 576 22.35 9.61 -1.72
C ARG A 576 22.82 8.39 -2.46
N PHE A 577 22.69 8.42 -3.77
CA PHE A 577 23.25 7.39 -4.64
C PHE A 577 24.77 7.29 -4.49
N PHE A 578 25.29 6.14 -4.80
CA PHE A 578 26.71 5.94 -4.98
C PHE A 578 27.18 6.73 -6.19
N ASN A 579 28.40 7.29 -6.12
CA ASN A 579 28.95 8.08 -7.21
C ASN A 579 30.25 7.50 -7.80
N GLY A 580 30.73 6.37 -7.26
CA GLY A 580 31.94 5.69 -7.70
C GLY A 580 33.21 6.52 -7.51
N ARG A 581 33.17 7.62 -6.76
CA ARG A 581 34.32 8.52 -6.59
C ARG A 581 35.18 8.12 -5.39
N PRO A 582 36.50 8.19 -5.54
CA PRO A 582 37.39 7.90 -4.43
C PRO A 582 37.19 8.85 -3.25
N VAL A 583 37.09 8.29 -2.06
CA VAL A 583 37.00 9.01 -0.80
C VAL A 583 38.33 8.98 -0.10
N ARG A 584 39.00 10.14 0.07
CA ARG A 584 40.27 10.23 0.79
C ARG A 584 40.04 10.21 2.28
N ARG A 585 40.67 9.24 2.98
CA ARG A 585 40.74 9.21 4.44
C ARG A 585 42.14 8.75 4.88
N GLY A 586 42.73 9.51 5.78
CA GLY A 586 44.04 9.18 6.37
C GLY A 586 45.17 9.12 5.34
N ALA A 587 46.16 8.27 5.58
CA ALA A 587 47.35 8.08 4.75
C ALA A 587 47.21 6.94 3.72
N GLY A 588 46.04 6.28 3.65
CA GLY A 588 45.77 5.16 2.72
C GLY A 588 45.38 5.62 1.31
N GLU A 589 45.35 4.68 0.37
CA GLU A 589 44.84 4.87 -0.97
C GLU A 589 43.35 5.24 -0.89
N PRO A 590 42.84 6.17 -1.73
CA PRO A 590 41.45 6.57 -1.72
C PRO A 590 40.61 5.48 -2.38
N LEU A 591 39.71 4.87 -1.60
CA LEU A 591 38.75 3.88 -2.09
C LEU A 591 37.41 4.53 -2.53
N SER A 592 36.80 3.99 -3.55
CA SER A 592 35.43 4.40 -3.98
C SER A 592 34.39 4.10 -2.90
N ASP A 593 33.25 4.80 -2.95
CA ASP A 593 32.14 4.55 -2.03
C ASP A 593 31.44 3.20 -2.31
N ILE A 594 31.60 2.67 -3.52
CA ILE A 594 31.19 1.34 -3.96
C ILE A 594 32.21 0.78 -4.95
N THR A 595 32.49 -0.53 -4.88
CA THR A 595 33.33 -1.25 -5.85
C THR A 595 32.74 -2.65 -6.08
N TRP A 596 32.84 -3.13 -7.32
CA TRP A 596 32.32 -4.44 -7.71
C TRP A 596 33.46 -5.37 -8.08
N PHE A 597 33.37 -6.64 -7.67
CA PHE A 597 34.41 -7.63 -7.90
C PHE A 597 33.86 -8.88 -8.59
N THR A 598 34.69 -9.42 -9.47
CA THR A 598 34.54 -10.76 -10.04
C THR A 598 34.92 -11.84 -9.02
N PRO A 599 34.59 -13.12 -9.25
CA PRO A 599 34.96 -14.21 -8.32
C PRO A 599 36.47 -14.36 -8.07
N ASP A 600 37.32 -13.97 -9.00
CA ASP A 600 38.76 -13.99 -8.85
C ASP A 600 39.33 -12.79 -8.06
N GLY A 601 38.47 -11.93 -7.51
CA GLY A 601 38.81 -10.83 -6.61
C GLY A 601 39.35 -9.57 -7.30
N ARG A 602 39.26 -9.47 -8.63
CA ARG A 602 39.58 -8.23 -9.37
C ARG A 602 38.34 -7.35 -9.53
N GLU A 603 38.54 -6.05 -9.66
CA GLU A 603 37.44 -5.13 -9.98
C GLU A 603 36.81 -5.47 -11.34
N MET A 604 35.50 -5.33 -11.41
CA MET A 604 34.72 -5.57 -12.63
C MET A 604 35.01 -4.50 -13.68
N THR A 605 35.16 -4.94 -14.92
CA THR A 605 35.26 -4.10 -16.12
C THR A 605 33.94 -4.01 -16.87
N GLU A 606 33.87 -3.14 -17.89
CA GLU A 606 32.67 -3.05 -18.76
C GLU A 606 32.36 -4.40 -19.44
N GLU A 607 33.38 -5.15 -19.87
CA GLU A 607 33.22 -6.46 -20.47
C GLU A 607 32.61 -7.49 -19.51
N ASP A 608 32.91 -7.40 -18.20
CA ASP A 608 32.35 -8.29 -17.20
C ASP A 608 30.84 -8.02 -17.02
N TRP A 609 30.42 -6.76 -17.07
CA TRP A 609 29.01 -6.38 -16.99
C TRP A 609 28.21 -6.80 -18.22
N GLU A 610 28.81 -6.83 -19.41
CA GLU A 610 28.18 -7.26 -20.64
C GLU A 610 28.12 -8.80 -20.79
N SER A 611 28.81 -9.53 -19.91
CA SER A 611 28.81 -10.98 -19.90
C SER A 611 27.41 -11.53 -19.55
N GLY A 612 26.70 -12.06 -20.55
CA GLY A 612 25.37 -12.67 -20.37
C GLY A 612 25.34 -13.94 -19.52
N PHE A 613 26.50 -14.43 -19.07
CA PHE A 613 26.64 -15.65 -18.27
C PHE A 613 26.87 -15.38 -16.78
N GLY A 614 27.14 -14.12 -16.39
CA GLY A 614 27.40 -13.74 -15.00
C GLY A 614 26.15 -13.89 -14.13
N LYS A 615 26.23 -14.75 -13.10
CA LYS A 615 25.21 -14.95 -12.08
C LYS A 615 25.75 -14.75 -10.67
N SER A 616 26.96 -14.22 -10.55
CA SER A 616 27.60 -13.97 -9.28
C SER A 616 28.43 -12.70 -9.31
N VAL A 617 28.45 -11.99 -8.21
CA VAL A 617 29.17 -10.71 -8.05
C VAL A 617 29.42 -10.44 -6.57
N ALA A 618 30.54 -9.79 -6.27
CA ALA A 618 30.76 -9.20 -4.95
C ALA A 618 30.67 -7.67 -5.02
N MET A 619 30.04 -7.08 -4.04
CA MET A 619 29.87 -5.65 -3.87
C MET A 619 30.55 -5.20 -2.59
N PHE A 620 31.54 -4.34 -2.70
CA PHE A 620 32.14 -3.65 -1.55
C PHE A 620 31.41 -2.34 -1.29
N LEU A 621 31.00 -2.12 -0.05
CA LEU A 621 30.39 -0.91 0.45
C LEU A 621 31.33 -0.21 1.43
N ASN A 622 31.75 0.99 1.10
CA ASN A 622 32.68 1.77 1.91
C ASN A 622 31.92 2.56 2.99
N GLY A 623 31.97 2.14 4.24
CA GLY A 623 31.36 2.85 5.37
C GLY A 623 31.92 4.25 5.60
N ASP A 624 33.18 4.47 5.19
CA ASP A 624 33.79 5.78 5.17
C ASP A 624 33.28 6.67 4.02
N GLY A 625 32.67 6.09 3.01
CA GLY A 625 32.15 6.74 1.81
C GLY A 625 30.79 7.40 1.96
N ILE A 626 30.18 7.38 3.14
CA ILE A 626 28.86 7.99 3.36
C ILE A 626 28.97 9.52 3.33
N PRO A 627 28.29 10.21 2.38
CA PRO A 627 28.41 11.66 2.25
C PRO A 627 27.48 12.42 3.21
N ASP A 628 26.60 11.72 3.89
CA ASP A 628 25.53 12.30 4.70
C ASP A 628 26.04 12.78 6.07
N ARG A 629 25.26 13.67 6.67
CA ARG A 629 25.48 14.18 8.02
C ARG A 629 24.27 13.85 8.90
N ASN A 630 24.52 13.63 10.19
CA ASN A 630 23.47 13.45 11.17
C ASN A 630 22.76 14.79 11.49
N GLN A 631 21.76 14.77 12.35
CA GLN A 631 20.99 15.96 12.76
C GLN A 631 21.85 17.05 13.45
N ARG A 632 23.03 16.69 13.99
CA ARG A 632 23.97 17.62 14.59
C ARG A 632 25.00 18.18 13.60
N GLY A 633 24.89 17.81 12.31
CA GLY A 633 25.83 18.21 11.28
C GLY A 633 27.15 17.40 11.28
N GLU A 634 27.26 16.38 12.12
CA GLU A 634 28.42 15.49 12.18
C GLU A 634 28.39 14.51 11.01
N ARG A 635 29.53 14.16 10.48
CA ARG A 635 29.64 13.19 9.39
C ARG A 635 29.24 11.81 9.88
N ILE A 636 28.42 11.12 9.12
CA ILE A 636 28.08 9.71 9.34
C ILE A 636 29.24 8.86 8.83
N THR A 637 29.68 7.91 9.63
CA THR A 637 30.64 6.86 9.28
C THR A 637 30.14 5.53 9.75
N ASP A 638 30.55 4.48 9.07
CA ASP A 638 30.11 3.12 9.34
C ASP A 638 31.23 2.12 9.09
N ASP A 639 31.03 0.89 9.41
CA ASP A 639 31.87 -0.21 8.96
C ASP A 639 31.72 -0.42 7.45
N SER A 640 32.74 -1.05 6.86
CA SER A 640 32.69 -1.42 5.45
C SER A 640 32.31 -2.89 5.30
N PHE A 641 31.61 -3.21 4.21
CA PHE A 641 31.07 -4.55 3.97
C PHE A 641 31.44 -5.06 2.59
N VAL A 642 31.54 -6.38 2.46
CA VAL A 642 31.52 -7.09 1.18
C VAL A 642 30.29 -7.98 1.17
N MET A 643 29.45 -7.82 0.16
CA MET A 643 28.29 -8.68 -0.08
C MET A 643 28.57 -9.53 -1.31
N ILE A 644 28.49 -10.83 -1.19
CA ILE A 644 28.76 -11.78 -2.28
C ILE A 644 27.46 -12.49 -2.64
N PHE A 645 26.98 -12.23 -3.85
CA PHE A 645 25.78 -12.82 -4.41
C PHE A 645 26.16 -13.96 -5.35
N ASN A 646 25.65 -15.15 -5.10
CA ASN A 646 25.81 -16.31 -5.97
C ASN A 646 24.43 -16.89 -6.36
N ALA A 647 23.95 -16.57 -7.54
CA ALA A 647 22.71 -17.12 -8.09
C ALA A 647 22.93 -18.38 -8.99
N HIS A 648 24.15 -18.92 -9.04
CA HIS A 648 24.42 -20.19 -9.70
C HIS A 648 23.85 -21.38 -8.93
N ASP A 649 23.65 -22.47 -9.59
CA ASP A 649 23.24 -23.77 -9.05
C ASP A 649 24.39 -24.59 -8.44
N GLY A 650 25.62 -24.06 -8.47
CA GLY A 650 26.82 -24.59 -7.83
C GLY A 650 27.48 -23.59 -6.91
N SER A 651 28.25 -24.08 -5.95
CA SER A 651 29.12 -23.25 -5.12
C SER A 651 30.20 -22.58 -5.97
N ILE A 652 30.64 -21.38 -5.57
CA ILE A 652 31.68 -20.61 -6.26
C ILE A 652 32.73 -20.20 -5.25
N ASP A 653 34.00 -20.39 -5.63
CA ASP A 653 35.13 -19.87 -4.87
C ASP A 653 35.33 -18.39 -5.19
N PHE A 654 35.18 -17.55 -4.18
CA PHE A 654 35.39 -16.11 -4.26
C PHE A 654 36.69 -15.74 -3.58
N THR A 655 37.61 -15.05 -4.29
CA THR A 655 38.77 -14.42 -3.70
C THR A 655 38.39 -13.09 -3.06
N LEU A 656 38.62 -12.94 -1.74
CA LEU A 656 38.31 -11.72 -1.03
C LEU A 656 39.18 -10.55 -1.56
N PRO A 657 38.66 -9.31 -1.52
CA PRO A 657 39.36 -8.14 -2.04
C PRO A 657 40.77 -7.95 -1.44
N ALA A 658 41.59 -7.22 -2.13
CA ALA A 658 42.93 -6.88 -1.70
C ALA A 658 42.97 -6.10 -0.37
N SER A 659 44.08 -6.13 0.35
CA SER A 659 44.23 -5.60 1.71
C SER A 659 43.92 -4.09 1.83
N GLU A 660 43.92 -3.35 0.74
CA GLU A 660 43.53 -1.92 0.69
C GLU A 660 42.06 -1.72 1.02
N TYR A 661 41.20 -2.71 0.69
CA TYR A 661 39.77 -2.70 1.04
C TYR A 661 39.53 -3.15 2.49
N GLY A 662 40.35 -4.01 3.01
CA GLY A 662 40.32 -4.52 4.38
C GLY A 662 41.29 -5.70 4.55
N SER A 663 42.07 -5.72 5.63
CA SER A 663 43.00 -6.80 5.87
C SER A 663 42.36 -8.07 6.46
N LYS A 664 41.23 -7.91 7.12
CA LYS A 664 40.46 -9.02 7.75
C LYS A 664 38.96 -8.79 7.64
N TRP A 665 38.23 -9.86 7.38
CA TRP A 665 36.79 -9.91 7.15
C TRP A 665 36.11 -10.97 8.03
N GLU A 666 34.95 -10.66 8.53
CA GLU A 666 34.14 -11.57 9.33
C GLU A 666 32.79 -11.77 8.66
N VAL A 667 32.34 -13.02 8.48
CA VAL A 667 31.02 -13.32 7.93
C VAL A 667 29.96 -13.00 8.99
N VAL A 668 29.11 -12.03 8.72
CA VAL A 668 28.04 -11.57 9.63
C VAL A 668 26.65 -12.07 9.21
N LEU A 669 26.52 -12.51 7.96
CA LEU A 669 25.29 -13.11 7.44
C LEU A 669 25.64 -14.09 6.32
N ASP A 670 25.01 -15.28 6.35
CA ASP A 670 25.06 -16.27 5.27
C ASP A 670 23.67 -16.90 5.11
N THR A 671 23.09 -16.80 3.92
CA THR A 671 21.76 -17.33 3.65
C THR A 671 21.73 -18.85 3.49
N ALA A 672 22.84 -19.47 3.14
CA ALA A 672 22.99 -20.93 3.11
C ALA A 672 23.12 -21.50 4.51
N THR A 673 23.81 -20.81 5.41
CA THR A 673 24.07 -21.25 6.79
C THR A 673 23.59 -20.18 7.79
N PRO A 674 22.28 -20.08 8.06
CA PRO A 674 21.72 -18.98 8.85
C PRO A 674 22.16 -19.00 10.33
N GLN A 675 22.63 -20.14 10.83
CA GLN A 675 23.24 -20.27 12.15
C GLN A 675 24.76 -20.26 11.99
N LEU A 676 25.34 -19.05 11.99
CA LEU A 676 26.77 -18.89 11.90
C LEU A 676 27.43 -19.51 13.15
N ALA A 677 28.40 -20.41 12.93
CA ALA A 677 29.38 -20.75 13.96
C ALA A 677 30.19 -19.50 14.32
N GLU A 678 30.82 -19.44 15.50
CA GLU A 678 31.70 -18.29 15.84
C GLU A 678 32.66 -18.03 14.68
N PRO A 679 32.58 -16.82 14.08
CA PRO A 679 33.29 -16.56 12.84
C PRO A 679 34.81 -16.47 13.08
N ALA A 680 35.58 -17.27 12.34
CA ALA A 680 37.01 -17.04 12.24
C ALA A 680 37.25 -15.97 11.17
N PRO A 681 37.92 -14.82 11.48
CA PRO A 681 38.15 -13.79 10.51
C PRO A 681 38.96 -14.30 9.33
N ALA A 682 38.49 -14.07 8.10
CA ALA A 682 39.20 -14.37 6.87
C ALA A 682 40.16 -13.24 6.51
N ALA A 683 41.37 -13.57 6.06
CA ALA A 683 42.32 -12.55 5.61
C ALA A 683 41.99 -12.07 4.18
N ALA A 684 42.46 -10.86 3.83
CA ALA A 684 42.41 -10.38 2.44
C ALA A 684 43.02 -11.40 1.48
N GLN A 685 42.52 -11.46 0.27
CA GLN A 685 42.96 -12.36 -0.82
C GLN A 685 42.87 -13.86 -0.50
N THR A 686 42.21 -14.24 0.60
CA THR A 686 41.85 -15.66 0.81
C THR A 686 40.60 -16.03 0.02
N VAL A 687 40.50 -17.32 -0.34
CA VAL A 687 39.35 -17.85 -1.03
C VAL A 687 38.27 -18.21 -0.01
N LEU A 688 37.04 -17.72 -0.26
CA LEU A 688 35.85 -18.07 0.45
C LEU A 688 34.93 -18.84 -0.52
N THR A 689 34.57 -20.06 -0.18
CA THR A 689 33.54 -20.79 -0.93
C THR A 689 32.17 -20.26 -0.55
N VAL A 690 31.43 -19.74 -1.52
CA VAL A 690 30.04 -19.27 -1.37
C VAL A 690 29.12 -20.31 -1.97
N GLU A 691 28.22 -20.85 -1.18
CA GLU A 691 27.34 -21.94 -1.58
C GLU A 691 26.42 -21.56 -2.76
N ALA A 692 25.90 -22.59 -3.41
CA ALA A 692 24.92 -22.41 -4.50
C ALA A 692 23.74 -21.58 -4.01
N ARG A 693 23.28 -20.64 -4.87
CA ARG A 693 22.09 -19.81 -4.61
C ARG A 693 22.09 -19.19 -3.23
N SER A 694 23.19 -18.51 -2.87
CA SER A 694 23.34 -17.88 -1.55
C SER A 694 23.92 -16.46 -1.61
N LEU A 695 23.68 -15.74 -0.53
CA LEU A 695 24.27 -14.44 -0.24
C LEU A 695 25.09 -14.55 1.03
N ALA A 696 26.35 -14.14 0.96
CA ALA A 696 27.22 -13.96 2.11
C ALA A 696 27.54 -12.48 2.32
N VAL A 697 27.47 -12.01 3.55
CA VAL A 697 27.82 -10.64 3.94
C VAL A 697 28.97 -10.67 4.92
N LEU A 698 30.03 -9.97 4.57
CA LEU A 698 31.23 -9.87 5.39
C LEU A 698 31.43 -8.43 5.86
N GLN A 699 31.76 -8.27 7.12
CA GLN A 699 32.09 -7.01 7.75
C GLN A 699 33.60 -6.89 7.87
N ARG A 700 34.16 -5.70 7.58
CA ARG A 700 35.58 -5.41 7.77
C ARG A 700 35.88 -5.27 9.27
N VAL A 701 36.80 -6.07 9.80
CA VAL A 701 37.24 -6.01 11.21
C VAL A 701 38.66 -5.44 11.38
N ALA A 702 39.44 -5.34 10.28
CA ALA A 702 40.73 -4.67 10.29
C ALA A 702 41.18 -4.23 8.87
#